data_9cd5b4fe3682cec54ff8ce21f83ac4af
#
_entry.id   9cd5b4fe3682cec54ff8ce21f83ac4af
#
_cell.length_a   1.000
_cell.length_b   1.000
_cell.length_c   1.000
_cell.angle_alpha   90.00
_cell.angle_beta   90.00
_cell.angle_gamma   90.00
#
_symmetry.space_group_name_H-M   'P 1'
#
loop_
_entity.id
_entity.type
_entity.pdbx_description
1 polymer ?
#
loop_
_entity_poly.entity_id
_entity_poly.type
_entity_poly.pdbx_seq_one_letter_code
_entity_poly.pdbx_strand_id
1 'polypeptide(L)'
;MGKDEKNIIVAHAHWDREWYLPFSLMRFRLVAMMDKLVNVLETDKEFSSFMLDGQTCMLEDYVEIRPAMKERIGALIKAGRIQIGPYYVLNDAWLQTGEGYIRNLLVGHAISREWGVRPMKVGYVPDQYNHFEQMPQVLAGFGVKAMAFGRSMGNQQEEHGLGFEFEWKAPDGSSVLALHLIGGYGMCSGLPDQPELAVDMLVFGRGAIRQIKKATRWSLMFSGDDHRLPEHVLPAAIRAWNGIDEITEDEGTLQLGTMEEFVNHVLGEKPDLPAYTGELRGARYQRAFQGVYSSCMPLKRRNAFAHDVLERYAEPLAAISTSIAGTDYRGFLAVAWRELLKNQAHDSAWAASWNQVMKEMDTRFDVAIQNAEETRNWALLDITSRILVQKVSDSQVEVILFNPLEYARAEPITFVLPANFDLEAGYTLMAASGQAMRSSFEPVPTSNEEIFLVRKFVGSHGSRPKRFYKMHVEAVEVPALGYTTLVVAPAVRKTAPVGGDFGLQDRSRPMPAISRTTRSGSISTGTARWISWIKGRATRTTTSTRSRTSRTSATATSFNRSRATSPFHRPRARREANSLGTRASRPRSRCPSIWPFPRRQNTVRSGQTARSCFPSSFSSRSTRGTTRESRSPSTWRIKHGITSSLASSRPGSSRAK
;
A
#
# COMPACT_ATOMS: atom_id res chain seq x y z
N MET A 1 20.00 -40.56 6.89
CA MET A 1 19.14 -39.53 6.33
C MET A 1 19.84 -38.68 5.26
N GLY A 2 21.15 -38.48 5.27
CA GLY A 2 21.87 -37.52 4.45
C GLY A 2 21.89 -37.76 2.94
N LYS A 3 22.20 -38.96 2.46
CA LYS A 3 22.52 -39.23 1.05
C LYS A 3 21.38 -38.95 0.05
N ASP A 4 20.11 -39.00 0.48
CA ASP A 4 18.93 -38.76 -0.34
C ASP A 4 18.40 -37.30 -0.23
N GLU A 5 18.98 -36.50 0.65
CA GLU A 5 18.61 -35.09 0.85
C GLU A 5 18.99 -34.26 -0.37
N LYS A 6 18.13 -33.33 -0.70
CA LYS A 6 18.30 -32.39 -1.81
C LYS A 6 18.15 -30.96 -1.30
N ASN A 7 19.10 -30.13 -1.61
CA ASN A 7 19.07 -28.73 -1.17
C ASN A 7 18.99 -27.80 -2.38
N ILE A 8 18.06 -26.88 -2.34
CA ILE A 8 18.00 -25.75 -3.27
C ILE A 8 18.40 -24.50 -2.51
N ILE A 9 19.41 -23.78 -2.99
CA ILE A 9 19.80 -22.49 -2.47
C ILE A 9 19.34 -21.39 -3.44
N VAL A 10 18.66 -20.39 -2.90
CA VAL A 10 18.16 -19.23 -3.67
C VAL A 10 19.07 -18.05 -3.41
N ALA A 11 19.69 -17.54 -4.46
CA ALA A 11 20.44 -16.28 -4.39
C ALA A 11 19.45 -15.11 -4.41
N HIS A 12 19.58 -14.17 -3.47
CA HIS A 12 18.70 -13.02 -3.35
C HIS A 12 19.38 -11.85 -2.62
N ALA A 13 18.66 -10.73 -2.50
CA ALA A 13 18.92 -9.68 -1.51
C ALA A 13 17.58 -9.22 -0.96
N HIS A 14 17.43 -9.18 0.38
CA HIS A 14 16.29 -8.49 0.97
C HIS A 14 16.49 -6.99 0.79
N TRP A 15 15.47 -6.30 0.30
CA TRP A 15 15.60 -4.91 -0.09
C TRP A 15 14.50 -4.04 0.50
N ASP A 16 14.82 -3.32 1.57
CA ASP A 16 13.97 -2.24 2.04
C ASP A 16 14.13 -1.04 1.14
N ARG A 17 13.03 -0.57 0.59
CA ARG A 17 13.02 0.61 -0.27
C ARG A 17 13.56 1.85 0.46
N GLU A 18 13.30 1.92 1.76
CA GLU A 18 13.75 2.92 2.73
C GLU A 18 13.64 2.32 4.15
N TRP A 19 14.62 2.55 5.01
CA TRP A 19 14.64 2.07 6.39
C TRP A 19 15.60 2.91 7.23
N TYR A 20 16.85 2.45 7.46
CA TYR A 20 17.91 3.19 8.16
C TYR A 20 18.49 4.34 7.32
N LEU A 21 18.08 4.47 6.08
CA LEU A 21 18.38 5.57 5.18
C LEU A 21 17.14 5.99 4.40
N PRO A 22 17.00 7.28 4.04
CA PRO A 22 15.97 7.76 3.15
C PRO A 22 16.04 7.12 1.76
N PHE A 23 14.91 7.12 1.05
CA PHE A 23 14.76 6.47 -0.25
C PHE A 23 15.89 6.80 -1.25
N SER A 24 16.23 8.07 -1.42
CA SER A 24 17.25 8.46 -2.40
C SER A 24 18.62 7.86 -2.11
N LEU A 25 18.98 7.69 -0.83
CA LEU A 25 20.25 7.07 -0.43
C LEU A 25 20.20 5.54 -0.57
N MET A 26 19.04 4.91 -0.26
CA MET A 26 18.80 3.49 -0.51
C MET A 26 18.84 3.19 -2.00
N ARG A 27 18.19 4.02 -2.84
CA ARG A 27 18.20 3.88 -4.30
C ARG A 27 19.62 3.94 -4.89
N PHE A 28 20.50 4.78 -4.32
CA PHE A 28 21.88 4.82 -4.76
C PHE A 28 22.58 3.46 -4.57
N ARG A 29 22.30 2.79 -3.45
CA ARG A 29 22.81 1.45 -3.16
C ARG A 29 22.16 0.38 -4.04
N LEU A 30 20.84 0.52 -4.29
CA LEU A 30 20.12 -0.35 -5.22
C LEU A 30 20.76 -0.34 -6.61
N VAL A 31 21.09 0.85 -7.11
CA VAL A 31 21.74 0.99 -8.43
C VAL A 31 23.07 0.25 -8.45
N ALA A 32 23.89 0.40 -7.41
CA ALA A 32 25.17 -0.31 -7.33
C ALA A 32 25.00 -1.84 -7.25
N MET A 33 24.02 -2.31 -6.48
CA MET A 33 23.69 -3.74 -6.38
C MET A 33 23.22 -4.28 -7.72
N MET A 34 22.30 -3.60 -8.39
CA MET A 34 21.73 -4.03 -9.68
C MET A 34 22.76 -3.99 -10.81
N ASP A 35 23.64 -2.97 -10.85
CA ASP A 35 24.73 -2.89 -11.81
C ASP A 35 25.68 -4.12 -11.64
N LYS A 36 26.01 -4.48 -10.40
CA LYS A 36 26.82 -5.68 -10.11
C LYS A 36 26.08 -6.97 -10.46
N LEU A 37 24.79 -7.07 -10.11
CA LEU A 37 23.95 -8.25 -10.41
C LEU A 37 23.91 -8.54 -11.91
N VAL A 38 23.62 -7.52 -12.73
CA VAL A 38 23.59 -7.68 -14.19
C VAL A 38 24.94 -8.17 -14.70
N ASN A 39 26.04 -7.58 -14.22
CA ASN A 39 27.38 -8.01 -14.63
C ASN A 39 27.66 -9.49 -14.25
N VAL A 40 27.33 -9.91 -13.02
CA VAL A 40 27.52 -11.30 -12.58
C VAL A 40 26.70 -12.25 -13.45
N LEU A 41 25.42 -11.94 -13.66
CA LEU A 41 24.53 -12.80 -14.46
C LEU A 41 24.93 -12.88 -15.94
N GLU A 42 25.55 -11.87 -16.52
CA GLU A 42 26.02 -11.89 -17.92
C GLU A 42 27.35 -12.62 -18.09
N THR A 43 28.24 -12.54 -17.10
CA THR A 43 29.60 -13.09 -17.17
C THR A 43 29.71 -14.50 -16.63
N ASP A 44 28.91 -14.85 -15.60
CA ASP A 44 28.90 -16.19 -15.00
C ASP A 44 27.58 -16.90 -15.30
N LYS A 45 27.66 -17.94 -16.13
CA LYS A 45 26.49 -18.75 -16.51
C LYS A 45 26.09 -19.77 -15.44
N GLU A 46 27.02 -20.15 -14.58
CA GLU A 46 26.72 -21.06 -13.45
C GLU A 46 25.93 -20.36 -12.36
N PHE A 47 26.05 -19.03 -12.26
CA PHE A 47 25.15 -18.22 -11.45
C PHE A 47 23.77 -18.14 -12.14
N SER A 48 23.01 -19.24 -12.08
CA SER A 48 21.84 -19.51 -12.93
C SER A 48 20.67 -18.54 -12.67
N SER A 49 20.44 -18.12 -11.44
CA SER A 49 19.27 -17.30 -11.09
C SER A 49 19.50 -16.41 -9.88
N PHE A 50 18.75 -15.31 -9.80
CA PHE A 50 18.69 -14.38 -8.66
C PHE A 50 17.25 -13.90 -8.46
N MET A 51 16.77 -13.86 -7.25
CA MET A 51 15.44 -13.38 -6.88
C MET A 51 15.51 -11.93 -6.41
N LEU A 52 14.73 -11.04 -7.04
CA LEU A 52 14.54 -9.67 -6.62
C LEU A 52 13.48 -9.59 -5.51
N ASP A 53 13.77 -10.20 -4.36
CA ASP A 53 13.06 -10.06 -3.08
C ASP A 53 11.52 -10.23 -3.15
N GLY A 54 10.99 -10.91 -4.16
CA GLY A 54 9.55 -11.05 -4.32
C GLY A 54 8.80 -9.76 -4.67
N GLN A 55 9.48 -8.66 -4.98
CA GLN A 55 8.90 -7.35 -5.25
C GLN A 55 9.33 -6.77 -6.60
N THR A 56 8.57 -5.82 -7.12
CA THR A 56 8.81 -5.23 -8.44
C THR A 56 9.17 -3.75 -8.42
N CYS A 57 8.95 -3.02 -7.31
CA CYS A 57 9.29 -1.59 -7.21
C CYS A 57 10.78 -1.32 -7.45
N MET A 58 11.66 -2.27 -7.11
CA MET A 58 13.10 -2.18 -7.36
C MET A 58 13.43 -1.94 -8.83
N LEU A 59 12.65 -2.52 -9.74
CA LEU A 59 12.85 -2.34 -11.19
C LEU A 59 12.52 -0.91 -11.63
N GLU A 60 11.43 -0.33 -11.13
CA GLU A 60 11.06 1.06 -11.41
C GLU A 60 12.11 2.02 -10.84
N ASP A 61 12.48 1.83 -9.57
CA ASP A 61 13.47 2.66 -8.88
C ASP A 61 14.86 2.60 -9.55
N TYR A 62 15.24 1.46 -10.12
CA TYR A 62 16.48 1.29 -10.85
C TYR A 62 16.46 1.91 -12.25
N VAL A 63 15.42 1.59 -13.05
CA VAL A 63 15.32 2.02 -14.45
C VAL A 63 15.14 3.53 -14.57
N GLU A 64 14.54 4.19 -13.57
CA GLU A 64 14.47 5.65 -13.51
C GLU A 64 15.87 6.29 -13.55
N ILE A 65 16.88 5.64 -12.93
CA ILE A 65 18.26 6.11 -12.90
C ILE A 65 19.11 5.54 -14.05
N ARG A 66 18.80 4.32 -14.49
CA ARG A 66 19.53 3.57 -15.52
C ARG A 66 18.61 3.15 -16.68
N PRO A 67 17.95 4.08 -17.40
CA PRO A 67 17.01 3.72 -18.46
C PRO A 67 17.63 2.86 -19.57
N ALA A 68 18.92 3.04 -19.88
CA ALA A 68 19.64 2.23 -20.85
C ALA A 68 19.80 0.76 -20.46
N MET A 69 19.63 0.41 -19.18
CA MET A 69 19.74 -0.97 -18.69
C MET A 69 18.45 -1.77 -18.85
N LYS A 70 17.33 -1.13 -19.19
CA LYS A 70 16.00 -1.76 -19.26
C LYS A 70 15.99 -3.00 -20.15
N GLU A 71 16.57 -2.93 -21.33
CA GLU A 71 16.60 -4.06 -22.28
C GLU A 71 17.44 -5.23 -21.76
N ARG A 72 18.62 -4.93 -21.17
CA ARG A 72 19.53 -5.96 -20.63
C ARG A 72 18.89 -6.70 -19.47
N ILE A 73 18.30 -5.98 -18.52
CA ILE A 73 17.56 -6.59 -17.40
C ILE A 73 16.36 -7.36 -17.93
N GLY A 74 15.61 -6.81 -18.89
CA GLY A 74 14.47 -7.46 -19.51
C GLY A 74 14.84 -8.79 -20.18
N ALA A 75 16.02 -8.88 -20.80
CA ALA A 75 16.52 -10.13 -21.35
C ALA A 75 16.81 -11.16 -20.25
N LEU A 76 17.45 -10.76 -19.13
CA LEU A 76 17.72 -11.64 -17.99
C LEU A 76 16.42 -12.10 -17.30
N ILE A 77 15.42 -11.23 -17.17
CA ILE A 77 14.11 -11.57 -16.61
C ILE A 77 13.40 -12.60 -17.50
N LYS A 78 13.35 -12.36 -18.82
CA LYS A 78 12.73 -13.29 -19.79
C LYS A 78 13.44 -14.63 -19.87
N ALA A 79 14.75 -14.65 -19.66
CA ALA A 79 15.54 -15.88 -19.58
C ALA A 79 15.35 -16.63 -18.24
N GLY A 80 14.56 -16.12 -17.29
CA GLY A 80 14.36 -16.70 -15.97
C GLY A 80 15.55 -16.52 -15.01
N ARG A 81 16.56 -15.74 -15.40
CA ARG A 81 17.75 -15.51 -14.58
C ARG A 81 17.55 -14.45 -13.51
N ILE A 82 16.55 -13.59 -13.65
CA ILE A 82 16.07 -12.68 -12.61
C ILE A 82 14.59 -12.98 -12.38
N GLN A 83 14.24 -13.33 -11.15
CA GLN A 83 12.86 -13.60 -10.72
C GLN A 83 12.28 -12.38 -10.07
N ILE A 84 11.02 -12.04 -10.42
CA ILE A 84 10.33 -10.82 -9.99
C ILE A 84 8.90 -11.10 -9.52
N GLY A 85 8.39 -10.22 -8.66
CA GLY A 85 7.03 -10.28 -8.11
C GLY A 85 6.86 -11.44 -7.10
N PRO A 86 5.63 -11.69 -6.63
CA PRO A 86 4.34 -11.17 -7.11
C PRO A 86 3.95 -9.79 -6.59
N TYR A 87 4.62 -9.26 -5.60
CA TYR A 87 4.25 -8.00 -4.95
C TYR A 87 4.82 -6.78 -5.68
N TYR A 88 4.19 -5.62 -5.46
CA TYR A 88 4.79 -4.34 -5.84
C TYR A 88 5.89 -3.95 -4.84
N VAL A 89 5.53 -3.89 -3.56
CA VAL A 89 6.45 -3.72 -2.42
C VAL A 89 6.23 -4.87 -1.42
N LEU A 90 7.20 -5.17 -0.58
CA LEU A 90 7.02 -6.08 0.56
C LEU A 90 6.25 -5.35 1.66
N ASN A 91 4.93 -5.46 1.61
CA ASN A 91 4.01 -4.69 2.42
C ASN A 91 3.72 -5.32 3.79
N ASP A 92 3.49 -4.47 4.79
CA ASP A 92 2.88 -4.92 6.04
C ASP A 92 1.46 -5.42 5.78
N ALA A 93 1.04 -6.47 6.48
CA ALA A 93 -0.27 -7.08 6.26
C ALA A 93 -1.40 -6.44 7.10
N TRP A 94 -1.07 -5.74 8.20
CA TRP A 94 -2.04 -5.28 9.20
C TRP A 94 -2.33 -3.78 9.18
N LEU A 95 -1.41 -2.97 8.68
CA LEU A 95 -1.56 -1.51 8.64
C LEU A 95 -2.23 -1.00 7.38
N GLN A 96 -2.64 -1.89 6.50
CA GLN A 96 -3.38 -1.58 5.27
C GLN A 96 -4.75 -2.27 5.27
N THR A 97 -5.57 -1.94 4.29
CA THR A 97 -6.85 -2.61 4.04
C THR A 97 -6.65 -3.89 3.22
N GLY A 98 -7.67 -4.75 3.20
CA GLY A 98 -7.67 -5.91 2.29
C GLY A 98 -7.54 -5.50 0.82
N GLU A 99 -8.20 -4.40 0.42
CA GLU A 99 -8.07 -3.83 -0.93
C GLU A 99 -6.65 -3.36 -1.20
N GLY A 100 -6.00 -2.67 -0.25
CA GLY A 100 -4.61 -2.26 -0.36
C GLY A 100 -3.67 -3.44 -0.61
N TYR A 101 -3.88 -4.57 0.09
CA TYR A 101 -3.12 -5.80 -0.13
C TYR A 101 -3.33 -6.37 -1.54
N ILE A 102 -4.58 -6.41 -2.01
CA ILE A 102 -4.94 -6.85 -3.36
C ILE A 102 -4.30 -5.93 -4.41
N ARG A 103 -4.36 -4.61 -4.22
CA ARG A 103 -3.74 -3.62 -5.14
C ARG A 103 -2.24 -3.76 -5.23
N ASN A 104 -1.58 -4.08 -4.14
CA ASN A 104 -0.14 -4.35 -4.15
C ASN A 104 0.21 -5.55 -5.06
N LEU A 105 -0.57 -6.63 -5.00
CA LEU A 105 -0.42 -7.78 -5.90
C LEU A 105 -0.79 -7.42 -7.35
N LEU A 106 -1.90 -6.68 -7.58
CA LEU A 106 -2.31 -6.26 -8.92
C LEU A 106 -1.23 -5.43 -9.62
N VAL A 107 -0.61 -4.48 -8.91
CA VAL A 107 0.48 -3.65 -9.46
C VAL A 107 1.72 -4.49 -9.72
N GLY A 108 2.12 -5.38 -8.80
CA GLY A 108 3.25 -6.28 -9.01
C GLY A 108 3.07 -7.21 -10.21
N HIS A 109 1.85 -7.74 -10.38
CA HIS A 109 1.48 -8.55 -11.55
C HIS A 109 1.45 -7.74 -12.85
N ALA A 110 0.99 -6.48 -12.82
CA ALA A 110 1.00 -5.61 -13.99
C ALA A 110 2.42 -5.32 -14.44
N ILE A 111 3.30 -4.92 -13.52
CA ILE A 111 4.71 -4.67 -13.81
C ILE A 111 5.38 -5.94 -14.37
N SER A 112 5.16 -7.10 -13.76
CA SER A 112 5.74 -8.35 -14.28
C SER A 112 5.32 -8.62 -15.75
N ARG A 113 4.06 -8.36 -16.10
CA ARG A 113 3.58 -8.45 -17.49
C ARG A 113 4.22 -7.41 -18.41
N GLU A 114 4.44 -6.18 -17.93
CA GLU A 114 5.15 -5.14 -18.68
C GLU A 114 6.60 -5.54 -19.01
N TRP A 115 7.23 -6.33 -18.11
CA TRP A 115 8.56 -6.92 -18.36
C TRP A 115 8.50 -8.21 -19.19
N GLY A 116 7.32 -8.64 -19.63
CA GLY A 116 7.10 -9.76 -20.55
C GLY A 116 7.14 -11.14 -19.90
N VAL A 117 6.90 -11.23 -18.60
CA VAL A 117 6.86 -12.48 -17.83
C VAL A 117 5.62 -12.57 -16.95
N ARG A 118 5.30 -13.79 -16.50
CA ARG A 118 4.40 -13.97 -15.36
C ARG A 118 5.16 -13.70 -14.06
N PRO A 119 4.51 -13.17 -13.03
CA PRO A 119 5.14 -13.05 -11.71
C PRO A 119 5.41 -14.43 -11.10
N MET A 120 6.37 -14.50 -10.21
CA MET A 120 6.68 -15.69 -9.39
C MET A 120 5.41 -16.20 -8.69
N LYS A 121 5.22 -17.52 -8.62
CA LYS A 121 4.06 -18.18 -8.00
C LYS A 121 4.29 -18.58 -6.55
N VAL A 122 5.24 -17.93 -5.92
CA VAL A 122 5.53 -18.04 -4.49
C VAL A 122 5.47 -16.64 -3.89
N GLY A 123 4.62 -16.42 -2.90
CA GLY A 123 4.63 -15.22 -2.08
C GLY A 123 5.84 -15.28 -1.15
N TYR A 124 6.69 -14.26 -1.17
CA TYR A 124 7.86 -14.17 -0.33
C TYR A 124 7.73 -12.98 0.62
N VAL A 125 7.62 -13.26 1.91
CA VAL A 125 7.45 -12.26 2.98
C VAL A 125 8.43 -12.56 4.12
N PRO A 126 9.74 -12.33 3.88
CA PRO A 126 10.80 -12.81 4.75
C PRO A 126 10.84 -12.10 6.09
N ASP A 127 10.60 -10.79 6.10
CA ASP A 127 10.77 -9.93 7.26
C ASP A 127 9.46 -9.44 7.88
N GLN A 128 8.38 -9.44 7.12
CA GLN A 128 7.05 -9.07 7.61
C GLN A 128 6.54 -10.09 8.65
N TYR A 129 5.71 -9.61 9.55
CA TYR A 129 5.08 -10.47 10.55
C TYR A 129 3.61 -10.10 10.76
N ASN A 130 2.88 -10.99 11.47
CA ASN A 130 1.44 -10.93 11.67
C ASN A 130 0.66 -11.06 10.36
N HIS A 131 0.61 -12.30 9.84
CA HIS A 131 -0.10 -12.63 8.61
C HIS A 131 -1.56 -12.99 8.92
N PHE A 132 -2.50 -12.32 8.25
CA PHE A 132 -3.94 -12.51 8.48
C PHE A 132 -4.45 -13.83 7.87
N GLU A 133 -5.48 -14.39 8.47
CA GLU A 133 -5.96 -15.74 8.12
C GLU A 133 -6.55 -15.86 6.71
N GLN A 134 -7.01 -14.77 6.10
CA GLN A 134 -7.51 -14.75 4.71
C GLN A 134 -6.38 -14.63 3.66
N MET A 135 -5.13 -14.53 4.08
CA MET A 135 -4.00 -14.40 3.15
C MET A 135 -3.91 -15.56 2.15
N PRO A 136 -4.13 -16.83 2.52
CA PRO A 136 -4.17 -17.93 1.55
C PRO A 136 -5.24 -17.74 0.48
N GLN A 137 -6.43 -17.24 0.82
CA GLN A 137 -7.50 -16.94 -0.14
C GLN A 137 -7.05 -15.90 -1.16
N VAL A 138 -6.47 -14.79 -0.69
CA VAL A 138 -5.98 -13.73 -1.59
C VAL A 138 -4.88 -14.26 -2.50
N LEU A 139 -3.88 -14.96 -1.95
CA LEU A 139 -2.78 -15.53 -2.73
C LEU A 139 -3.26 -16.55 -3.76
N ALA A 140 -4.16 -17.46 -3.39
CA ALA A 140 -4.77 -18.43 -4.29
C ALA A 140 -5.55 -17.75 -5.43
N GLY A 141 -6.28 -16.65 -5.13
CA GLY A 141 -6.96 -15.81 -6.11
C GLY A 141 -6.04 -15.24 -7.19
N PHE A 142 -4.76 -15.00 -6.86
CA PHE A 142 -3.71 -14.60 -7.81
C PHE A 142 -2.97 -15.79 -8.44
N GLY A 143 -3.37 -17.02 -8.10
CA GLY A 143 -2.71 -18.25 -8.57
C GLY A 143 -1.32 -18.42 -7.98
N VAL A 144 -1.03 -17.81 -6.83
CA VAL A 144 0.16 -18.06 -6.01
C VAL A 144 -0.04 -19.38 -5.30
N LYS A 145 0.93 -20.30 -5.41
CA LYS A 145 0.81 -21.67 -4.92
C LYS A 145 1.38 -21.87 -3.51
N ALA A 146 2.31 -21.03 -3.12
CA ALA A 146 3.00 -21.14 -1.84
C ALA A 146 3.32 -19.77 -1.26
N MET A 147 3.55 -19.73 0.04
CA MET A 147 4.03 -18.56 0.77
C MET A 147 5.22 -18.95 1.63
N ALA A 148 6.36 -18.31 1.41
CA ALA A 148 7.55 -18.43 2.24
C ALA A 148 7.64 -17.21 3.18
N PHE A 149 7.78 -17.47 4.48
CA PHE A 149 7.82 -16.43 5.51
C PHE A 149 8.84 -16.79 6.61
N GLY A 150 9.50 -15.78 7.16
CA GLY A 150 10.48 -15.96 8.23
C GLY A 150 9.88 -15.81 9.62
N ARG A 151 9.10 -14.77 9.81
CA ARG A 151 8.57 -14.37 11.12
C ARG A 151 7.13 -14.85 11.32
N SER A 152 6.58 -14.64 12.52
CA SER A 152 5.17 -14.89 12.90
C SER A 152 4.82 -16.31 13.33
N MET A 153 5.79 -17.19 13.45
CA MET A 153 5.54 -18.52 14.02
C MET A 153 5.66 -18.46 15.55
N GLY A 154 4.63 -18.94 16.23
CA GLY A 154 4.53 -19.04 17.68
C GLY A 154 4.33 -20.49 18.12
N ASN A 155 3.54 -20.68 19.17
CA ASN A 155 3.25 -22.02 19.71
C ASN A 155 2.41 -22.89 18.78
N GLN A 156 1.71 -22.29 17.81
CA GLN A 156 0.92 -23.03 16.81
C GLN A 156 1.75 -24.05 16.06
N GLN A 157 3.07 -23.89 15.99
CA GLN A 157 3.92 -24.88 15.36
C GLN A 157 3.87 -26.23 16.10
N GLU A 158 3.99 -26.24 17.42
CA GLU A 158 3.92 -27.46 18.23
C GLU A 158 2.48 -27.91 18.45
N GLU A 159 1.55 -26.98 18.69
CA GLU A 159 0.14 -27.26 18.95
C GLU A 159 -0.53 -27.99 17.79
N HIS A 160 -0.11 -27.69 16.55
CA HIS A 160 -0.64 -28.30 15.32
C HIS A 160 0.36 -29.23 14.60
N GLY A 161 1.53 -29.47 15.18
CA GLY A 161 2.56 -30.34 14.58
C GLY A 161 3.10 -29.81 13.25
N LEU A 162 3.12 -28.48 13.07
CA LEU A 162 3.57 -27.86 11.83
C LEU A 162 5.08 -28.04 11.65
N GLY A 163 5.48 -28.37 10.42
CA GLY A 163 6.87 -28.50 10.03
C GLY A 163 7.40 -27.28 9.27
N PHE A 164 8.45 -27.52 8.48
CA PHE A 164 8.96 -26.55 7.52
C PHE A 164 7.90 -26.27 6.46
N GLU A 165 7.23 -27.31 5.97
CA GLU A 165 6.12 -27.27 5.03
C GLU A 165 4.81 -27.63 5.74
N PHE A 166 3.74 -26.89 5.47
CA PHE A 166 2.39 -27.21 5.92
C PHE A 166 1.35 -26.60 4.97
N GLU A 167 0.12 -27.09 5.03
CA GLU A 167 -1.01 -26.52 4.29
C GLU A 167 -1.64 -25.40 5.13
N TRP A 168 -1.57 -24.15 4.66
CA TRP A 168 -2.25 -23.03 5.30
C TRP A 168 -3.56 -22.74 4.61
N LYS A 169 -4.66 -22.86 5.37
CA LYS A 169 -6.05 -22.74 4.88
C LYS A 169 -6.69 -21.42 5.32
N ALA A 170 -7.39 -20.80 4.41
CA ALA A 170 -8.27 -19.67 4.69
C ALA A 170 -9.68 -20.16 5.09
N PRO A 171 -10.52 -19.27 5.69
CA PRO A 171 -11.88 -19.63 6.12
C PRO A 171 -12.82 -20.08 4.98
N ASP A 172 -12.54 -19.67 3.73
CA ASP A 172 -13.32 -20.08 2.54
C ASP A 172 -12.91 -21.46 1.99
N GLY A 173 -11.90 -22.10 2.60
CA GLY A 173 -11.34 -23.38 2.16
C GLY A 173 -10.20 -23.27 1.13
N SER A 174 -9.88 -22.09 0.64
CA SER A 174 -8.68 -21.86 -0.19
C SER A 174 -7.43 -22.17 0.62
N SER A 175 -6.40 -22.71 -0.03
CA SER A 175 -5.13 -23.03 0.66
C SER A 175 -3.91 -22.72 -0.20
N VAL A 176 -2.78 -22.55 0.47
CA VAL A 176 -1.44 -22.46 -0.11
C VAL A 176 -0.46 -23.32 0.69
N LEU A 177 0.60 -23.76 0.03
CA LEU A 177 1.74 -24.36 0.72
C LEU A 177 2.47 -23.27 1.52
N ALA A 178 2.52 -23.38 2.82
CA ALA A 178 3.29 -22.48 3.68
C ALA A 178 4.68 -23.06 3.95
N LEU A 179 5.71 -22.20 3.86
CA LEU A 179 7.12 -22.54 4.06
C LEU A 179 7.66 -21.66 5.20
N HIS A 180 7.91 -22.27 6.36
CA HIS A 180 8.47 -21.57 7.50
C HIS A 180 10.00 -21.54 7.44
N LEU A 181 10.56 -20.37 7.09
CA LEU A 181 12.00 -20.13 6.98
C LEU A 181 12.64 -19.98 8.37
N ILE A 182 12.78 -21.07 9.10
CA ILE A 182 13.24 -21.08 10.49
C ILE A 182 14.63 -20.45 10.65
N GLY A 183 15.52 -20.63 9.68
CA GLY A 183 16.85 -20.02 9.66
C GLY A 183 16.86 -18.56 9.21
N GLY A 184 15.69 -18.02 8.83
CA GLY A 184 15.57 -16.69 8.21
C GLY A 184 16.11 -16.66 6.78
N TYR A 185 16.05 -15.49 6.19
CA TYR A 185 16.49 -15.24 4.80
C TYR A 185 18.01 -15.01 4.67
N GLY A 186 18.70 -14.72 5.79
CA GLY A 186 20.15 -14.48 5.82
C GLY A 186 21.00 -15.68 6.22
N MET A 187 20.43 -16.91 6.23
CA MET A 187 21.09 -18.08 6.81
C MET A 187 22.44 -18.46 6.17
N CYS A 188 22.64 -18.13 4.88
CA CYS A 188 23.86 -18.40 4.14
C CYS A 188 24.40 -17.11 3.52
N SER A 189 24.44 -16.01 4.26
CA SER A 189 24.94 -14.71 3.81
C SER A 189 26.38 -14.48 4.25
N GLY A 190 27.09 -13.59 3.52
CA GLY A 190 28.45 -13.19 3.85
C GLY A 190 29.47 -14.27 3.55
N LEU A 191 29.26 -15.01 2.48
CA LEU A 191 30.21 -16.07 2.05
C LEU A 191 31.59 -15.48 1.76
N PRO A 192 32.66 -16.08 2.29
CA PRO A 192 34.03 -15.69 1.95
C PRO A 192 34.34 -16.02 0.49
N ASP A 193 35.30 -15.30 -0.09
CA ASP A 193 35.71 -15.51 -1.49
C ASP A 193 36.37 -16.87 -1.75
N GLN A 194 36.83 -17.55 -0.70
CA GLN A 194 37.39 -18.92 -0.78
C GLN A 194 36.24 -19.94 -0.74
N PRO A 195 36.05 -20.73 -1.82
CA PRO A 195 34.94 -21.67 -1.90
C PRO A 195 34.89 -22.69 -0.75
N GLU A 196 36.06 -23.18 -0.29
CA GLU A 196 36.15 -24.18 0.80
C GLU A 196 35.64 -23.58 2.12
N LEU A 197 36.00 -22.35 2.43
CA LEU A 197 35.49 -21.65 3.64
C LEU A 197 34.01 -21.28 3.49
N ALA A 198 33.54 -21.02 2.26
CA ALA A 198 32.13 -20.78 2.00
C ALA A 198 31.30 -22.03 2.26
N VAL A 199 31.82 -23.23 1.99
CA VAL A 199 31.14 -24.50 2.30
C VAL A 199 30.83 -24.63 3.80
N ASP A 200 31.77 -24.30 4.68
CA ASP A 200 31.57 -24.34 6.13
C ASP A 200 30.37 -23.45 6.56
N MET A 201 30.28 -22.26 5.96
CA MET A 201 29.16 -21.36 6.23
C MET A 201 27.82 -21.89 5.67
N LEU A 202 27.84 -22.54 4.50
CA LEU A 202 26.65 -23.18 3.94
C LEU A 202 26.16 -24.33 4.83
N VAL A 203 27.09 -25.17 5.32
CA VAL A 203 26.78 -26.28 6.29
C VAL A 203 26.21 -25.71 7.59
N PHE A 204 26.80 -24.62 8.11
CA PHE A 204 26.30 -23.95 9.30
C PHE A 204 24.87 -23.44 9.10
N GLY A 205 24.60 -22.73 7.97
CA GLY A 205 23.27 -22.23 7.63
C GLY A 205 22.26 -23.37 7.47
N ARG A 206 22.64 -24.49 6.83
CA ARG A 206 21.81 -25.68 6.71
C ARG A 206 21.43 -26.30 8.08
N GLY A 207 22.27 -26.11 9.09
CA GLY A 207 22.03 -26.60 10.45
C GLY A 207 20.73 -26.08 11.07
N ALA A 208 20.27 -24.87 10.70
CA ALA A 208 18.99 -24.34 11.17
C ALA A 208 17.79 -25.19 10.69
N ILE A 209 17.86 -25.72 9.47
CA ILE A 209 16.78 -26.51 8.87
C ILE A 209 16.70 -27.91 9.51
N ARG A 210 17.82 -28.45 9.98
CA ARG A 210 17.83 -29.77 10.70
C ARG A 210 16.97 -29.78 11.95
N GLN A 211 16.71 -28.61 12.54
CA GLN A 211 15.98 -28.49 13.81
C GLN A 211 14.45 -28.54 13.62
N ILE A 212 13.96 -28.54 12.37
CA ILE A 212 12.54 -28.57 12.08
C ILE A 212 12.17 -29.83 11.28
N LYS A 213 10.98 -30.37 11.56
CA LYS A 213 10.43 -31.48 10.80
C LYS A 213 10.15 -31.04 9.37
N LYS A 214 10.62 -31.79 8.39
CA LYS A 214 10.30 -31.64 6.97
C LYS A 214 9.34 -32.72 6.51
N ALA A 215 8.50 -32.39 5.56
CA ALA A 215 7.58 -33.35 4.95
C ALA A 215 8.19 -34.07 3.73
N THR A 216 9.25 -33.48 3.14
CA THR A 216 9.94 -34.02 1.95
C THR A 216 11.45 -34.10 2.18
N ARG A 217 12.16 -34.71 1.23
CA ARG A 217 13.64 -34.72 1.22
C ARG A 217 14.27 -33.39 0.80
N TRP A 218 13.46 -32.42 0.36
CA TRP A 218 13.95 -31.14 -0.12
C TRP A 218 14.18 -30.15 1.03
N SER A 219 15.21 -29.33 0.92
CA SER A 219 15.50 -28.20 1.81
C SER A 219 15.69 -26.94 1.01
N LEU A 220 15.16 -25.83 1.52
CA LEU A 220 15.27 -24.51 0.92
C LEU A 220 16.23 -23.65 1.74
N MET A 221 17.28 -23.18 1.11
CA MET A 221 18.32 -22.32 1.69
C MET A 221 18.33 -20.97 0.98
N PHE A 222 18.87 -19.95 1.64
CA PHE A 222 18.97 -18.61 1.07
C PHE A 222 20.38 -18.06 1.20
N SER A 223 20.95 -17.57 0.06
CA SER A 223 22.20 -16.82 0.02
C SER A 223 21.94 -15.38 -0.33
N GLY A 224 22.12 -14.49 0.62
CA GLY A 224 21.79 -13.07 0.59
C GLY A 224 21.29 -12.61 1.95
N ASP A 225 21.14 -11.29 2.12
CA ASP A 225 20.72 -10.65 3.37
C ASP A 225 20.29 -9.22 3.06
N ASP A 226 20.02 -8.39 4.08
CA ASP A 226 19.68 -6.98 3.95
C ASP A 226 20.68 -6.21 3.09
N HIS A 227 20.21 -5.70 1.95
CA HIS A 227 20.94 -4.82 1.04
C HIS A 227 22.31 -5.35 0.55
N ARG A 228 22.48 -6.69 0.57
CA ARG A 228 23.72 -7.34 0.16
C ARG A 228 23.90 -7.32 -1.36
N LEU A 229 25.17 -7.30 -1.75
CA LEU A 229 25.58 -7.56 -3.13
C LEU A 229 25.44 -9.07 -3.42
N PRO A 230 25.24 -9.47 -4.71
CA PRO A 230 25.23 -10.88 -5.06
C PRO A 230 26.53 -11.59 -4.64
N GLU A 231 26.40 -12.74 -4.02
CA GLU A 231 27.51 -13.57 -3.53
C GLU A 231 28.14 -14.34 -4.70
N HIS A 232 29.07 -13.71 -5.41
CA HIS A 232 29.64 -14.25 -6.66
C HIS A 232 30.39 -15.58 -6.48
N VAL A 233 30.83 -15.90 -5.26
CA VAL A 233 31.48 -17.17 -4.93
C VAL A 233 30.51 -18.35 -4.91
N LEU A 234 29.20 -18.09 -4.85
CA LEU A 234 28.17 -19.11 -4.61
C LEU A 234 28.25 -20.32 -5.58
N PRO A 235 28.40 -20.16 -6.92
CA PRO A 235 28.54 -21.33 -7.80
C PRO A 235 29.77 -22.18 -7.49
N ALA A 236 30.90 -21.57 -7.18
CA ALA A 236 32.12 -22.27 -6.80
C ALA A 236 31.96 -23.01 -5.45
N ALA A 237 31.30 -22.38 -4.47
CA ALA A 237 31.01 -23.00 -3.18
C ALA A 237 30.05 -24.20 -3.33
N ILE A 238 29.07 -24.14 -4.25
CA ILE A 238 28.20 -25.28 -4.56
C ILE A 238 28.98 -26.43 -5.18
N ARG A 239 29.92 -26.15 -6.09
CA ARG A 239 30.79 -27.20 -6.65
C ARG A 239 31.67 -27.84 -5.57
N ALA A 240 32.26 -27.02 -4.70
CA ALA A 240 33.06 -27.52 -3.58
C ALA A 240 32.22 -28.36 -2.62
N TRP A 241 31.00 -27.91 -2.26
CA TRP A 241 30.04 -28.71 -1.47
C TRP A 241 29.81 -30.10 -2.07
N ASN A 242 29.45 -30.15 -3.34
CA ASN A 242 29.14 -31.40 -4.06
C ASN A 242 30.37 -32.29 -4.35
N GLY A 243 31.57 -31.76 -4.20
CA GLY A 243 32.83 -32.49 -4.35
C GLY A 243 33.38 -33.11 -3.06
N ILE A 244 32.71 -32.89 -1.92
CA ILE A 244 33.10 -33.41 -0.61
C ILE A 244 32.13 -34.55 -0.24
N ASP A 245 32.61 -35.80 -0.31
CA ASP A 245 31.76 -36.98 -0.08
C ASP A 245 31.12 -36.96 1.30
N GLU A 246 31.87 -36.61 2.35
CA GLU A 246 31.37 -36.53 3.72
C GLU A 246 30.21 -35.55 3.87
N ILE A 247 30.27 -34.43 3.16
CA ILE A 247 29.18 -33.42 3.17
C ILE A 247 27.97 -33.95 2.43
N THR A 248 28.15 -34.52 1.24
CA THR A 248 27.01 -35.03 0.44
C THR A 248 26.36 -36.29 1.09
N GLU A 249 27.09 -37.07 1.84
CA GLU A 249 26.57 -38.20 2.61
C GLU A 249 25.72 -37.73 3.80
N ASP A 250 26.13 -36.65 4.48
CA ASP A 250 25.46 -36.14 5.67
C ASP A 250 24.34 -35.14 5.35
N GLU A 251 24.55 -34.24 4.35
CA GLU A 251 23.70 -33.08 4.06
C GLU A 251 22.97 -33.20 2.73
N GLY A 252 23.35 -34.14 1.87
CA GLY A 252 22.85 -34.28 0.52
C GLY A 252 23.47 -33.30 -0.47
N THR A 253 23.01 -33.34 -1.72
CA THR A 253 23.50 -32.50 -2.80
C THR A 253 22.91 -31.09 -2.72
N LEU A 254 23.66 -30.08 -3.19
CA LEU A 254 23.25 -28.67 -3.23
C LEU A 254 23.21 -28.16 -4.67
N GLN A 255 22.16 -27.41 -5.03
CA GLN A 255 22.05 -26.73 -6.31
C GLN A 255 21.56 -25.28 -6.14
N LEU A 256 22.05 -24.38 -7.00
CA LEU A 256 21.48 -23.06 -7.15
C LEU A 256 20.16 -23.18 -7.93
N GLY A 257 19.09 -22.67 -7.37
CA GLY A 257 17.77 -22.78 -7.99
C GLY A 257 16.82 -21.69 -7.53
N THR A 258 15.54 -21.92 -7.72
CA THR A 258 14.47 -20.97 -7.45
C THR A 258 13.48 -21.48 -6.41
N MET A 259 12.75 -20.58 -5.77
CA MET A 259 11.67 -20.98 -4.87
C MET A 259 10.55 -21.75 -5.60
N GLU A 260 10.26 -21.40 -6.87
CA GLU A 260 9.26 -22.13 -7.66
C GLU A 260 9.69 -23.57 -7.96
N GLU A 261 10.98 -23.80 -8.24
CA GLU A 261 11.52 -25.15 -8.41
C GLU A 261 11.38 -25.96 -7.10
N PHE A 262 11.75 -25.37 -5.97
CA PHE A 262 11.55 -26.00 -4.66
C PHE A 262 10.08 -26.38 -4.42
N VAL A 263 9.16 -25.44 -4.60
CA VAL A 263 7.71 -25.66 -4.43
C VAL A 263 7.20 -26.75 -5.36
N ASN A 264 7.65 -26.76 -6.61
CA ASN A 264 7.25 -27.80 -7.58
C ASN A 264 7.77 -29.20 -7.16
N HIS A 265 8.98 -29.29 -6.61
CA HIS A 265 9.49 -30.55 -6.07
C HIS A 265 8.69 -31.05 -4.87
N VAL A 266 8.43 -30.16 -3.89
CA VAL A 266 7.62 -30.50 -2.72
C VAL A 266 6.23 -30.97 -3.12
N LEU A 267 5.53 -30.22 -3.97
CA LEU A 267 4.18 -30.59 -4.43
C LEU A 267 4.20 -31.86 -5.32
N GLY A 268 5.30 -32.12 -6.03
CA GLY A 268 5.48 -33.32 -6.86
C GLY A 268 5.58 -34.61 -6.04
N GLU A 269 6.13 -34.55 -4.84
CA GLU A 269 6.20 -35.68 -3.91
C GLU A 269 4.85 -35.98 -3.23
N LYS A 270 3.87 -35.07 -3.32
CA LYS A 270 2.53 -35.20 -2.71
C LYS A 270 2.59 -35.58 -1.22
N PRO A 271 3.34 -34.86 -0.41
CA PRO A 271 3.49 -35.19 1.00
C PRO A 271 2.17 -35.07 1.75
N ASP A 272 2.02 -35.85 2.83
CA ASP A 272 0.95 -35.64 3.81
C ASP A 272 1.35 -34.47 4.71
N LEU A 273 0.71 -33.31 4.49
CA LEU A 273 1.04 -32.06 5.17
C LEU A 273 0.07 -31.81 6.34
N PRO A 274 0.58 -31.42 7.51
CA PRO A 274 -0.29 -30.89 8.55
C PRO A 274 -0.98 -29.62 8.04
N ALA A 275 -2.25 -29.44 8.38
CA ALA A 275 -3.04 -28.30 7.98
C ALA A 275 -3.24 -27.32 9.14
N TYR A 276 -3.22 -26.03 8.82
CA TYR A 276 -3.48 -24.96 9.78
C TYR A 276 -4.48 -23.94 9.22
N THR A 277 -5.45 -23.54 10.03
CA THR A 277 -6.38 -22.43 9.74
C THR A 277 -6.26 -21.42 10.87
N GLY A 278 -6.10 -20.14 10.53
CA GLY A 278 -5.94 -19.05 11.48
C GLY A 278 -4.81 -18.10 11.10
N GLU A 279 -4.63 -17.05 11.90
CA GLU A 279 -3.55 -16.09 11.74
C GLU A 279 -2.18 -16.70 12.09
N LEU A 280 -1.14 -16.35 11.33
CA LEU A 280 0.22 -16.61 11.75
C LEU A 280 0.72 -15.41 12.56
N ARG A 281 0.84 -15.63 13.87
CA ARG A 281 1.14 -14.57 14.83
C ARG A 281 1.97 -15.10 15.98
N GLY A 282 3.19 -14.61 16.08
CA GLY A 282 4.11 -15.06 17.14
C GLY A 282 5.51 -14.51 16.94
N ALA A 283 6.39 -14.78 17.90
CA ALA A 283 7.78 -14.33 17.90
C ALA A 283 8.72 -15.37 18.52
N ARG A 284 8.35 -16.65 18.44
CA ARG A 284 9.08 -17.71 19.14
C ARG A 284 10.41 -18.03 18.47
N TYR A 285 10.41 -18.13 17.15
CA TYR A 285 11.60 -18.49 16.38
C TYR A 285 12.38 -17.29 15.88
N GLN A 286 11.66 -16.23 15.47
CA GLN A 286 12.26 -14.97 15.04
C GLN A 286 11.57 -13.79 15.73
N ARG A 287 12.31 -12.72 15.93
CA ARG A 287 11.82 -11.52 16.62
C ARG A 287 10.68 -10.86 15.85
N ALA A 288 9.66 -10.40 16.57
CA ALA A 288 8.61 -9.52 16.07
C ALA A 288 8.52 -8.28 16.98
N PHE A 289 8.55 -7.11 16.37
CA PHE A 289 8.59 -5.82 17.07
C PHE A 289 7.18 -5.24 17.18
N GLN A 290 6.33 -5.81 18.03
CA GLN A 290 4.91 -5.46 18.14
C GLN A 290 4.65 -3.97 18.42
N GLY A 291 5.58 -3.25 19.03
CA GLY A 291 5.48 -1.80 19.28
C GLY A 291 5.37 -0.94 18.02
N VAL A 292 5.76 -1.45 16.85
CA VAL A 292 5.67 -0.72 15.57
C VAL A 292 4.23 -0.41 15.17
N TYR A 293 3.25 -1.20 15.62
CA TYR A 293 1.83 -0.98 15.35
C TYR A 293 1.24 0.21 16.11
N SER A 294 1.88 0.66 17.18
CA SER A 294 1.46 1.81 17.99
C SER A 294 2.38 3.04 17.86
N SER A 295 3.49 2.93 17.15
CA SER A 295 4.41 4.04 16.90
C SER A 295 3.88 5.00 15.82
N CYS A 296 4.28 6.28 15.87
CA CYS A 296 3.97 7.29 14.85
C CYS A 296 2.50 7.31 14.39
N MET A 297 1.57 7.28 15.35
CA MET A 297 0.12 7.25 15.09
C MET A 297 -0.41 8.31 14.12
N PRO A 298 0.15 9.54 14.04
CA PRO A 298 -0.27 10.50 13.03
C PRO A 298 -0.13 9.98 11.60
N LEU A 299 0.98 9.30 11.26
CA LEU A 299 1.18 8.68 9.94
C LEU A 299 0.18 7.55 9.68
N LYS A 300 -0.05 6.70 10.67
CA LYS A 300 -1.03 5.60 10.57
C LYS A 300 -2.47 6.10 10.37
N ARG A 301 -2.82 7.22 11.00
CA ARG A 301 -4.12 7.89 10.75
C ARG A 301 -4.20 8.44 9.31
N ARG A 302 -3.12 9.03 8.80
CA ARG A 302 -3.06 9.47 7.40
C ARG A 302 -3.17 8.31 6.43
N ASN A 303 -2.50 7.20 6.75
CA ASN A 303 -2.62 5.96 5.98
C ASN A 303 -4.08 5.49 5.90
N ALA A 304 -4.76 5.36 7.04
CA ALA A 304 -6.17 4.98 7.08
C ALA A 304 -7.06 5.96 6.29
N PHE A 305 -6.82 7.27 6.43
CA PHE A 305 -7.55 8.29 5.68
C PHE A 305 -7.33 8.19 4.16
N ALA A 306 -6.09 7.94 3.72
CA ALA A 306 -5.79 7.77 2.29
C ALA A 306 -6.53 6.56 1.69
N HIS A 307 -6.55 5.43 2.41
CA HIS A 307 -7.35 4.26 2.02
C HIS A 307 -8.83 4.60 1.94
N ASP A 308 -9.39 5.24 2.97
CA ASP A 308 -10.80 5.61 3.00
C ASP A 308 -11.20 6.49 1.79
N VAL A 309 -10.41 7.52 1.50
CA VAL A 309 -10.72 8.42 0.37
C VAL A 309 -10.62 7.70 -0.97
N LEU A 310 -9.61 6.86 -1.17
CA LEU A 310 -9.43 6.10 -2.40
C LEU A 310 -10.53 5.05 -2.60
N GLU A 311 -10.71 4.18 -1.62
CA GLU A 311 -11.52 2.97 -1.75
C GLU A 311 -13.01 3.26 -1.67
N ARG A 312 -13.42 4.16 -0.75
CA ARG A 312 -14.83 4.38 -0.45
C ARG A 312 -15.45 5.55 -1.21
N TYR A 313 -14.63 6.44 -1.76
CA TYR A 313 -15.12 7.64 -2.43
C TYR A 313 -14.57 7.80 -3.85
N ALA A 314 -13.25 7.90 -4.02
CA ALA A 314 -12.68 8.27 -5.31
C ALA A 314 -12.96 7.20 -6.38
N GLU A 315 -12.65 5.96 -6.13
CA GLU A 315 -12.85 4.87 -7.09
C GLU A 315 -14.32 4.60 -7.42
N PRO A 316 -15.23 4.43 -6.43
CA PRO A 316 -16.63 4.19 -6.74
C PRO A 316 -17.27 5.35 -7.53
N LEU A 317 -17.01 6.60 -7.13
CA LEU A 317 -17.56 7.76 -7.82
C LEU A 317 -16.94 7.94 -9.21
N ALA A 318 -15.65 7.69 -9.36
CA ALA A 318 -14.98 7.68 -10.67
C ALA A 318 -15.57 6.61 -11.61
N ALA A 319 -15.83 5.40 -11.09
CA ALA A 319 -16.45 4.32 -11.86
C ALA A 319 -17.86 4.72 -12.33
N ILE A 320 -18.68 5.28 -11.44
CA ILE A 320 -20.02 5.79 -11.79
C ILE A 320 -19.90 6.91 -12.83
N SER A 321 -19.03 7.90 -12.60
CA SER A 321 -18.81 9.01 -13.54
C SER A 321 -18.34 8.51 -14.91
N THR A 322 -17.39 7.58 -14.94
CA THR A 322 -16.92 6.98 -16.20
C THR A 322 -18.06 6.29 -16.95
N SER A 323 -18.92 5.56 -16.23
CA SER A 323 -20.07 4.87 -16.85
C SER A 323 -21.09 5.84 -17.46
N ILE A 324 -21.38 6.98 -16.82
CA ILE A 324 -22.42 7.91 -17.26
C ILE A 324 -21.90 9.10 -18.07
N ALA A 325 -20.64 9.48 -17.89
CA ALA A 325 -20.01 10.65 -18.51
C ALA A 325 -18.92 10.30 -19.52
N GLY A 326 -18.34 9.11 -19.44
CA GLY A 326 -17.22 8.69 -20.27
C GLY A 326 -15.86 9.27 -19.84
N THR A 327 -15.79 9.97 -18.70
CA THR A 327 -14.53 10.57 -18.21
C THR A 327 -13.59 9.50 -17.66
N ASP A 328 -12.33 9.53 -18.08
CA ASP A 328 -11.30 8.57 -17.62
C ASP A 328 -10.47 9.12 -16.47
N TYR A 329 -10.63 8.53 -15.29
CA TYR A 329 -9.89 8.88 -14.08
C TYR A 329 -8.75 7.89 -13.74
N ARG A 330 -8.55 6.83 -14.53
CA ARG A 330 -7.62 5.74 -14.20
C ARG A 330 -6.19 6.21 -13.97
N GLY A 331 -5.74 7.22 -14.72
CA GLY A 331 -4.39 7.77 -14.56
C GLY A 331 -4.16 8.41 -13.19
N PHE A 332 -5.11 9.21 -12.70
CA PHE A 332 -5.03 9.86 -11.38
C PHE A 332 -5.11 8.83 -10.25
N LEU A 333 -6.02 7.86 -10.37
CA LEU A 333 -6.13 6.76 -9.41
C LEU A 333 -4.87 5.90 -9.36
N ALA A 334 -4.25 5.63 -10.52
CA ALA A 334 -2.99 4.88 -10.56
C ALA A 334 -1.84 5.62 -9.85
N VAL A 335 -1.74 6.94 -10.00
CA VAL A 335 -0.77 7.77 -9.26
C VAL A 335 -1.06 7.70 -7.77
N ALA A 336 -2.31 7.88 -7.35
CA ALA A 336 -2.70 7.84 -5.94
C ALA A 336 -2.37 6.49 -5.31
N TRP A 337 -2.73 5.38 -5.95
CA TRP A 337 -2.42 4.04 -5.46
C TRP A 337 -0.91 3.77 -5.39
N ARG A 338 -0.13 4.14 -6.41
CA ARG A 338 1.31 3.91 -6.40
C ARG A 338 1.99 4.62 -5.22
N GLU A 339 1.65 5.87 -4.96
CA GLU A 339 2.22 6.62 -3.84
C GLU A 339 1.79 6.06 -2.48
N LEU A 340 0.53 5.64 -2.36
CA LEU A 340 0.05 4.97 -1.16
C LEU A 340 0.76 3.62 -0.94
N LEU A 341 0.87 2.79 -1.98
CA LEU A 341 1.51 1.47 -1.89
C LEU A 341 3.00 1.55 -1.54
N LYS A 342 3.73 2.57 -2.01
CA LYS A 342 5.12 2.80 -1.58
C LYS A 342 5.24 2.99 -0.07
N ASN A 343 4.23 3.61 0.56
CA ASN A 343 4.17 3.77 2.01
C ASN A 343 3.76 2.50 2.76
N GLN A 344 3.31 1.45 2.05
CA GLN A 344 2.97 0.16 2.64
C GLN A 344 4.17 -0.78 2.77
N ALA A 345 5.35 -0.45 2.17
CA ALA A 345 6.58 -1.18 2.48
C ALA A 345 6.71 -1.29 4.01
N HIS A 346 7.05 -2.49 4.51
CA HIS A 346 6.84 -2.82 5.93
C HIS A 346 7.56 -1.85 6.90
N ASP A 347 8.82 -1.48 6.67
CA ASP A 347 9.53 -0.53 7.52
C ASP A 347 8.95 0.88 7.48
N SER A 348 8.46 1.32 6.31
CA SER A 348 7.74 2.59 6.18
C SER A 348 6.43 2.54 6.97
N ALA A 349 5.56 1.54 6.73
CA ALA A 349 4.28 1.41 7.41
C ALA A 349 4.43 1.28 8.92
N TRP A 350 5.45 0.56 9.40
CA TRP A 350 5.78 0.42 10.82
C TRP A 350 6.32 1.72 11.43
N ALA A 351 6.83 2.63 10.61
CA ALA A 351 7.61 3.77 11.05
C ALA A 351 8.86 3.32 11.84
N ALA A 352 9.46 2.21 11.44
CA ALA A 352 10.70 1.67 11.99
C ALA A 352 11.93 2.26 11.29
N SER A 353 11.84 3.50 10.85
CA SER A 353 12.78 4.18 9.96
C SER A 353 13.22 5.53 10.53
N TRP A 354 14.16 6.19 9.88
CA TRP A 354 14.60 7.52 10.27
C TRP A 354 13.52 8.58 10.06
N ASN A 355 13.59 9.67 10.83
CA ASN A 355 12.65 10.80 10.73
C ASN A 355 12.52 11.39 9.32
N GLN A 356 13.58 11.33 8.51
CA GLN A 356 13.51 11.80 7.13
C GLN A 356 12.58 10.92 6.27
N VAL A 357 12.58 9.62 6.48
CA VAL A 357 11.64 8.69 5.83
C VAL A 357 10.20 9.06 6.17
N MET A 358 9.92 9.39 7.45
CA MET A 358 8.58 9.81 7.89
C MET A 358 8.09 11.07 7.15
N LYS A 359 9.00 12.04 6.88
CA LYS A 359 8.66 13.24 6.09
C LYS A 359 8.40 12.91 4.62
N GLU A 360 9.15 11.98 4.04
CA GLU A 360 8.94 11.52 2.66
C GLU A 360 7.62 10.75 2.54
N MET A 361 7.26 9.95 3.54
CA MET A 361 5.95 9.31 3.62
C MET A 361 4.80 10.32 3.68
N ASP A 362 4.94 11.38 4.48
CA ASP A 362 3.94 12.47 4.54
C ASP A 362 3.70 13.07 3.16
N THR A 363 4.76 13.33 2.39
CA THR A 363 4.66 13.87 1.03
C THR A 363 3.92 12.88 0.10
N ARG A 364 4.21 11.59 0.19
CA ARG A 364 3.51 10.56 -0.61
C ARG A 364 2.04 10.44 -0.22
N PHE A 365 1.71 10.56 1.08
CA PHE A 365 0.31 10.63 1.52
C PHE A 365 -0.39 11.89 0.96
N ASP A 366 0.28 13.06 0.93
CA ASP A 366 -0.29 14.26 0.32
C ASP A 366 -0.62 14.03 -1.15
N VAL A 367 0.30 13.46 -1.92
CA VAL A 367 0.06 13.15 -3.34
C VAL A 367 -1.10 12.16 -3.51
N ALA A 368 -1.14 11.08 -2.72
CA ALA A 368 -2.21 10.09 -2.80
C ALA A 368 -3.57 10.69 -2.46
N ILE A 369 -3.66 11.43 -1.35
CA ILE A 369 -4.90 12.03 -0.86
C ILE A 369 -5.40 13.11 -1.84
N GLN A 370 -4.53 14.01 -2.32
CA GLN A 370 -4.91 15.07 -3.24
C GLN A 370 -5.46 14.51 -4.56
N ASN A 371 -4.79 13.52 -5.16
CA ASN A 371 -5.30 12.88 -6.37
C ASN A 371 -6.63 12.17 -6.14
N ALA A 372 -6.81 11.51 -5.00
CA ALA A 372 -8.07 10.85 -4.65
C ALA A 372 -9.20 11.87 -4.42
N GLU A 373 -8.94 12.94 -3.65
CA GLU A 373 -9.93 13.98 -3.39
C GLU A 373 -10.34 14.73 -4.65
N GLU A 374 -9.40 15.09 -5.52
CA GLU A 374 -9.72 15.74 -6.79
C GLU A 374 -10.46 14.79 -7.73
N THR A 375 -10.07 13.52 -7.82
CA THR A 375 -10.83 12.52 -8.58
C THR A 375 -12.27 12.42 -8.09
N ARG A 376 -12.48 12.34 -6.77
CA ARG A 376 -13.82 12.37 -6.15
C ARG A 376 -14.59 13.62 -6.55
N ASN A 377 -13.97 14.78 -6.45
CA ASN A 377 -14.61 16.08 -6.70
C ASN A 377 -15.04 16.21 -8.16
N TRP A 378 -14.18 15.86 -9.11
CA TRP A 378 -14.51 15.90 -10.54
C TRP A 378 -15.54 14.85 -10.93
N ALA A 379 -15.47 13.66 -10.37
CA ALA A 379 -16.48 12.62 -10.58
C ALA A 379 -17.86 13.08 -10.08
N LEU A 380 -17.93 13.71 -8.90
CA LEU A 380 -19.15 14.30 -8.38
C LEU A 380 -19.67 15.42 -9.29
N LEU A 381 -18.79 16.25 -9.84
CA LEU A 381 -19.16 17.29 -10.79
C LEU A 381 -19.81 16.72 -12.05
N ASP A 382 -19.19 15.71 -12.64
CA ASP A 382 -19.73 15.00 -13.80
C ASP A 382 -21.12 14.39 -13.50
N ILE A 383 -21.28 13.74 -12.36
CA ILE A 383 -22.54 13.14 -11.93
C ILE A 383 -23.59 14.23 -11.74
N THR A 384 -23.29 15.29 -10.97
CA THR A 384 -24.25 16.36 -10.66
C THR A 384 -24.66 17.15 -11.91
N SER A 385 -23.75 17.26 -12.90
CA SER A 385 -24.07 17.94 -14.17
C SER A 385 -25.23 17.30 -14.94
N ARG A 386 -25.52 16.03 -14.65
CA ARG A 386 -26.57 15.22 -15.32
C ARG A 386 -27.85 15.07 -14.50
N ILE A 387 -27.83 15.50 -13.25
CA ILE A 387 -29.02 15.51 -12.41
C ILE A 387 -29.93 16.63 -12.87
N LEU A 388 -31.16 16.28 -13.27
CA LEU A 388 -32.20 17.25 -13.60
C LEU A 388 -32.72 17.84 -12.30
N VAL A 389 -32.36 19.09 -12.07
CA VAL A 389 -32.81 19.85 -10.90
C VAL A 389 -33.95 20.76 -11.29
N GLN A 390 -34.97 20.87 -10.44
CA GLN A 390 -35.97 21.92 -10.58
C GLN A 390 -35.26 23.27 -10.50
N LYS A 391 -35.72 24.23 -11.31
CA LYS A 391 -35.10 25.55 -11.40
C LYS A 391 -35.14 26.23 -10.03
N VAL A 392 -33.99 26.25 -9.37
CA VAL A 392 -33.79 26.98 -8.11
C VAL A 392 -33.59 28.45 -8.44
N SER A 393 -34.22 29.34 -7.71
CA SER A 393 -34.02 30.79 -7.87
C SER A 393 -32.61 31.19 -7.43
N ASP A 394 -32.10 32.36 -7.87
CA ASP A 394 -30.79 32.86 -7.45
C ASP A 394 -30.66 33.09 -5.92
N SER A 395 -31.78 33.06 -5.21
CA SER A 395 -31.86 33.16 -3.75
C SER A 395 -31.90 31.80 -3.03
N GLN A 396 -31.71 30.68 -3.73
CA GLN A 396 -31.71 29.35 -3.17
C GLN A 396 -30.40 28.62 -3.48
N VAL A 397 -29.97 27.75 -2.57
CA VAL A 397 -28.82 26.89 -2.76
C VAL A 397 -29.27 25.45 -2.65
N GLU A 398 -28.98 24.68 -3.67
CA GLU A 398 -29.20 23.24 -3.66
C GLU A 398 -27.94 22.50 -3.23
N VAL A 399 -28.11 21.54 -2.33
CA VAL A 399 -27.05 20.67 -1.83
C VAL A 399 -27.40 19.24 -2.23
N ILE A 400 -26.51 18.57 -2.95
CA ILE A 400 -26.68 17.19 -3.37
C ILE A 400 -25.76 16.32 -2.52
N LEU A 401 -26.36 15.31 -1.87
CA LEU A 401 -25.66 14.37 -1.01
C LEU A 401 -25.56 13.03 -1.72
N PHE A 402 -24.36 12.49 -1.84
CA PHE A 402 -24.08 11.21 -2.46
C PHE A 402 -23.71 10.16 -1.42
N ASN A 403 -24.19 8.94 -1.63
CA ASN A 403 -23.78 7.76 -0.90
C ASN A 403 -23.17 6.76 -1.89
N PRO A 404 -21.86 6.56 -1.92
CA PRO A 404 -21.21 5.60 -2.82
C PRO A 404 -21.25 4.16 -2.28
N LEU A 405 -21.83 3.93 -1.09
CA LEU A 405 -21.86 2.62 -0.45
C LEU A 405 -23.12 1.84 -0.86
N GLU A 406 -23.05 0.54 -0.73
CA GLU A 406 -24.11 -0.41 -1.13
C GLU A 406 -25.32 -0.47 -0.18
N TYR A 407 -25.31 0.30 0.91
CA TYR A 407 -26.41 0.38 1.89
C TYR A 407 -26.84 1.82 2.13
N ALA A 408 -28.11 2.02 2.47
CA ALA A 408 -28.66 3.34 2.82
C ALA A 408 -28.02 3.85 4.12
N ARG A 409 -27.82 5.17 4.21
CA ARG A 409 -27.22 5.84 5.37
C ARG A 409 -28.11 6.98 5.83
N ALA A 410 -28.18 7.14 7.15
CA ALA A 410 -28.85 8.29 7.80
C ALA A 410 -27.91 8.84 8.88
N GLU A 411 -27.17 9.89 8.57
CA GLU A 411 -26.12 10.45 9.44
C GLU A 411 -26.24 11.97 9.54
N PRO A 412 -25.83 12.57 10.66
CA PRO A 412 -25.59 14.01 10.74
C PRO A 412 -24.49 14.42 9.76
N ILE A 413 -24.72 15.46 9.01
CA ILE A 413 -23.77 15.95 8.01
C ILE A 413 -23.30 17.37 8.31
N THR A 414 -22.09 17.68 7.90
CA THR A 414 -21.51 19.01 7.99
C THR A 414 -20.88 19.39 6.65
N PHE A 415 -21.22 20.57 6.13
CA PHE A 415 -20.66 21.07 4.87
C PHE A 415 -20.54 22.60 4.87
N VAL A 416 -19.69 23.13 3.99
CA VAL A 416 -19.58 24.56 3.78
C VAL A 416 -20.56 24.98 2.70
N LEU A 417 -21.48 25.88 3.07
CA LEU A 417 -22.49 26.47 2.19
C LEU A 417 -22.04 27.84 1.73
N PRO A 418 -21.75 28.07 0.45
CA PRO A 418 -21.62 29.39 -0.10
C PRO A 418 -23.01 29.97 -0.42
N ALA A 419 -23.32 31.16 0.08
CA ALA A 419 -24.63 31.78 -0.11
C ALA A 419 -24.52 33.26 -0.54
N ASN A 420 -25.49 33.70 -1.35
CA ASN A 420 -25.67 35.12 -1.73
C ASN A 420 -26.65 35.84 -0.81
N PHE A 421 -27.20 35.15 0.17
CA PHE A 421 -28.13 35.68 1.17
C PHE A 421 -27.58 35.46 2.59
N ASP A 422 -28.19 36.13 3.57
CA ASP A 422 -27.80 36.07 4.96
C ASP A 422 -28.62 35.01 5.72
N LEU A 423 -27.96 33.98 6.21
CA LEU A 423 -28.60 32.94 7.01
C LEU A 423 -29.04 33.48 8.38
N GLU A 424 -28.34 34.49 8.93
CA GLU A 424 -28.72 35.12 10.22
C GLU A 424 -30.07 35.85 10.13
N ALA A 425 -30.45 36.32 8.94
CA ALA A 425 -31.76 36.92 8.69
C ALA A 425 -32.90 35.90 8.65
N GLY A 426 -32.58 34.62 8.77
CA GLY A 426 -33.49 33.48 8.72
C GLY A 426 -33.38 32.68 7.42
N TYR A 427 -33.49 31.38 7.53
CA TYR A 427 -33.44 30.45 6.41
C TYR A 427 -34.36 29.26 6.62
N THR A 428 -34.64 28.52 5.58
CA THR A 428 -35.29 27.21 5.59
C THR A 428 -34.36 26.19 4.96
N LEU A 429 -34.32 24.98 5.51
CA LEU A 429 -33.65 23.82 4.91
C LEU A 429 -34.72 22.75 4.70
N MET A 430 -34.90 22.34 3.45
CA MET A 430 -35.92 21.40 3.04
C MET A 430 -35.27 20.18 2.36
N ALA A 431 -35.72 18.99 2.71
CA ALA A 431 -35.41 17.78 1.96
C ALA A 431 -36.20 17.74 0.64
N ALA A 432 -35.78 16.86 -0.29
CA ALA A 432 -36.48 16.62 -1.56
C ALA A 432 -37.95 16.23 -1.37
N SER A 433 -38.29 15.58 -0.26
CA SER A 433 -39.67 15.24 0.13
C SER A 433 -40.54 16.45 0.53
N GLY A 434 -39.95 17.65 0.63
CA GLY A 434 -40.63 18.82 1.18
C GLY A 434 -40.63 18.90 2.72
N GLN A 435 -39.94 17.99 3.39
CA GLN A 435 -39.81 17.99 4.85
C GLN A 435 -38.79 19.02 5.29
N ALA A 436 -39.13 19.83 6.29
CA ALA A 436 -38.18 20.75 6.92
C ALA A 436 -37.15 19.97 7.76
N MET A 437 -35.89 20.27 7.57
CA MET A 437 -34.78 19.63 8.27
C MET A 437 -34.26 20.53 9.40
N ARG A 438 -33.92 19.92 10.51
CA ARG A 438 -33.23 20.64 11.61
C ARG A 438 -31.78 20.86 11.27
N SER A 439 -31.32 22.06 11.47
CA SER A 439 -29.94 22.44 11.15
C SER A 439 -29.50 23.63 12.00
N SER A 440 -28.19 23.76 12.14
CA SER A 440 -27.52 24.95 12.69
C SER A 440 -26.40 25.38 11.75
N PHE A 441 -25.88 26.58 11.93
CA PHE A 441 -24.77 27.07 11.13
C PHE A 441 -23.80 27.90 11.95
N GLU A 442 -22.56 28.02 11.44
CA GLU A 442 -21.52 28.90 11.90
C GLU A 442 -21.01 29.75 10.72
N PRO A 443 -20.89 31.10 10.85
CA PRO A 443 -20.24 31.90 9.83
C PRO A 443 -18.78 31.47 9.65
N VAL A 444 -18.32 31.37 8.41
CA VAL A 444 -16.92 31.03 8.10
C VAL A 444 -16.21 32.29 7.60
N PRO A 445 -15.08 32.69 8.23
CA PRO A 445 -14.32 33.86 7.80
C PRO A 445 -13.81 33.68 6.36
N THR A 446 -13.90 34.73 5.55
CA THR A 446 -13.47 34.74 4.14
C THR A 446 -11.95 34.62 3.95
N SER A 447 -11.19 34.72 5.03
CA SER A 447 -9.74 34.49 5.07
C SER A 447 -9.35 33.00 5.19
N ASN A 448 -10.32 32.10 5.34
CA ASN A 448 -10.05 30.67 5.41
C ASN A 448 -9.57 30.15 4.04
N GLU A 449 -8.52 29.34 4.04
CA GLU A 449 -7.90 28.76 2.84
C GLU A 449 -8.89 27.91 2.03
N GLU A 450 -9.78 27.18 2.69
CA GLU A 450 -10.85 26.39 2.03
C GLU A 450 -11.79 27.28 1.21
N ILE A 451 -12.11 28.48 1.72
CA ILE A 451 -12.95 29.44 1.03
C ILE A 451 -12.23 30.06 -0.17
N PHE A 452 -10.92 30.27 -0.08
CA PHE A 452 -10.14 30.77 -1.21
C PHE A 452 -10.24 29.83 -2.41
N LEU A 453 -10.14 28.53 -2.18
CA LEU A 453 -10.28 27.51 -3.22
C LEU A 453 -11.70 27.49 -3.80
N VAL A 454 -12.74 27.47 -2.98
CA VAL A 454 -14.14 27.54 -3.44
C VAL A 454 -14.39 28.81 -4.26
N ARG A 455 -13.90 29.97 -3.83
CA ARG A 455 -14.03 31.24 -4.57
C ARG A 455 -13.34 31.20 -5.94
N LYS A 456 -12.19 30.56 -6.04
CA LYS A 456 -11.44 30.49 -7.29
C LYS A 456 -12.14 29.62 -8.34
N PHE A 457 -12.77 28.51 -7.92
CA PHE A 457 -13.48 27.61 -8.84
C PHE A 457 -14.90 28.08 -9.19
N VAL A 458 -15.65 28.61 -8.24
CA VAL A 458 -17.03 29.08 -8.45
C VAL A 458 -17.06 30.45 -9.13
N GLY A 459 -15.99 31.23 -9.02
CA GLY A 459 -15.96 32.64 -9.48
C GLY A 459 -15.82 32.86 -10.98
N SER A 460 -15.65 31.82 -11.81
CA SER A 460 -15.43 31.98 -13.26
C SER A 460 -16.71 32.01 -14.08
N HIS A 461 -17.88 31.61 -13.53
CA HIS A 461 -19.12 31.42 -14.30
C HIS A 461 -20.41 31.97 -13.65
N GLY A 462 -20.32 32.82 -12.62
CA GLY A 462 -21.51 33.38 -11.95
C GLY A 462 -21.19 34.45 -10.92
N SER A 463 -22.23 35.01 -10.27
CA SER A 463 -22.06 35.92 -9.14
C SER A 463 -21.29 35.25 -8.00
N ARG A 464 -20.16 35.83 -7.61
CA ARG A 464 -19.33 35.27 -6.52
C ARG A 464 -20.12 35.23 -5.21
N PRO A 465 -20.15 34.09 -4.49
CA PRO A 465 -20.77 34.04 -3.18
C PRO A 465 -20.14 35.07 -2.25
N LYS A 466 -20.97 35.81 -1.54
CA LYS A 466 -20.53 36.86 -0.63
C LYS A 466 -20.25 36.35 0.77
N ARG A 467 -20.90 35.27 1.16
CA ARG A 467 -20.87 34.68 2.52
C ARG A 467 -20.67 33.16 2.47
N PHE A 468 -20.07 32.63 3.51
CA PHE A 468 -19.83 31.21 3.69
C PHE A 468 -20.26 30.80 5.08
N TYR A 469 -20.94 29.67 5.16
CA TYR A 469 -21.46 29.14 6.42
C TYR A 469 -21.12 27.66 6.54
N LYS A 470 -20.69 27.23 7.70
CA LYS A 470 -20.55 25.82 8.02
C LYS A 470 -21.90 25.34 8.54
N MET A 471 -22.60 24.57 7.73
CA MET A 471 -23.91 24.01 8.05
C MET A 471 -23.76 22.67 8.74
N HIS A 472 -24.53 22.47 9.81
CA HIS A 472 -24.69 21.21 10.50
C HIS A 472 -26.15 20.79 10.35
N VAL A 473 -26.39 19.64 9.76
CA VAL A 473 -27.73 19.12 9.50
C VAL A 473 -27.89 17.80 10.26
N GLU A 474 -29.05 17.60 10.90
CA GLU A 474 -29.40 16.32 11.50
C GLU A 474 -29.43 15.21 10.46
N ALA A 475 -29.58 13.96 10.90
CA ALA A 475 -29.53 12.80 10.03
C ALA A 475 -30.40 12.94 8.77
N VAL A 476 -29.74 12.83 7.63
CA VAL A 476 -30.37 12.84 6.30
C VAL A 476 -30.22 11.46 5.71
N GLU A 477 -31.34 10.86 5.32
CA GLU A 477 -31.31 9.56 4.65
C GLU A 477 -30.84 9.70 3.20
N VAL A 478 -29.80 8.95 2.84
CA VAL A 478 -29.26 8.87 1.48
C VAL A 478 -29.28 7.41 1.04
N PRO A 479 -29.98 7.07 -0.05
CA PRO A 479 -30.13 5.69 -0.50
C PRO A 479 -28.78 5.06 -0.89
N ALA A 480 -28.73 3.73 -0.92
CA ALA A 480 -27.59 2.96 -1.38
C ALA A 480 -27.23 3.35 -2.83
N LEU A 481 -25.93 3.50 -3.13
CA LEU A 481 -25.39 3.87 -4.45
C LEU A 481 -26.18 5.01 -5.13
N GLY A 482 -26.64 5.97 -4.32
CA GLY A 482 -27.58 6.98 -4.75
C GLY A 482 -27.30 8.35 -4.19
N TYR A 483 -28.28 9.24 -4.35
CA TYR A 483 -28.19 10.60 -3.84
C TYR A 483 -29.56 11.10 -3.33
N THR A 484 -29.52 12.16 -2.54
CA THR A 484 -30.66 12.97 -2.16
C THR A 484 -30.31 14.45 -2.28
N THR A 485 -31.33 15.31 -2.31
CA THR A 485 -31.13 16.75 -2.42
C THR A 485 -31.72 17.50 -1.23
N LEU A 486 -31.05 18.56 -0.84
CA LEU A 486 -31.52 19.53 0.14
C LEU A 486 -31.57 20.91 -0.51
N VAL A 487 -32.54 21.74 -0.16
CA VAL A 487 -32.66 23.13 -0.62
C VAL A 487 -32.55 24.06 0.59
N VAL A 488 -31.58 24.96 0.56
CA VAL A 488 -31.43 26.07 1.51
C VAL A 488 -31.95 27.35 0.87
N ALA A 489 -32.91 27.99 1.50
CA ALA A 489 -33.53 29.20 1.01
C ALA A 489 -33.66 30.26 2.12
N PRO A 490 -33.67 31.58 1.80
CA PRO A 490 -34.04 32.60 2.78
C PRO A 490 -35.44 32.33 3.32
N ALA A 491 -35.66 32.56 4.61
CA ALA A 491 -37.00 32.52 5.18
C ALA A 491 -37.89 33.56 4.50
N VAL A 492 -39.00 33.12 3.96
CA VAL A 492 -40.03 34.05 3.45
C VAL A 492 -40.59 34.78 4.67
N ARG A 493 -40.29 36.07 4.83
CA ARG A 493 -41.02 36.88 5.80
C ARG A 493 -42.48 36.88 5.38
N LYS A 494 -43.31 36.02 6.03
CA LYS A 494 -44.74 36.25 6.00
C LYS A 494 -44.92 37.60 6.67
N THR A 495 -45.39 38.59 5.93
CA THR A 495 -46.00 39.78 6.54
C THR A 495 -47.05 39.25 7.47
N ALA A 496 -46.78 39.29 8.77
CA ALA A 496 -47.66 38.70 9.76
C ALA A 496 -49.01 39.39 9.70
N PRO A 497 -50.11 38.67 9.76
CA PRO A 497 -51.31 39.24 10.33
C PRO A 497 -50.94 39.51 11.79
N VAL A 498 -51.21 40.71 12.23
CA VAL A 498 -51.04 41.16 13.61
C VAL A 498 -51.69 40.13 14.58
N GLY A 499 -50.90 39.55 15.47
CA GLY A 499 -51.37 38.77 16.59
C GLY A 499 -51.02 37.28 16.56
N GLY A 500 -49.92 36.94 17.16
CA GLY A 500 -49.50 35.57 17.50
C GLY A 500 -48.10 35.54 18.04
N ASP A 501 -48.03 35.57 19.34
CA ASP A 501 -46.80 35.51 20.14
C ASP A 501 -46.10 34.14 19.86
N PHE A 502 -45.13 34.13 18.96
CA PHE A 502 -44.18 33.04 18.86
C PHE A 502 -43.07 33.31 19.84
N GLY A 503 -43.22 32.74 21.06
CA GLY A 503 -42.23 32.77 22.10
C GLY A 503 -40.87 32.44 21.55
N LEU A 504 -39.98 33.43 21.55
CA LEU A 504 -38.54 33.27 21.50
C LEU A 504 -38.15 32.37 22.64
N GLN A 505 -37.95 31.10 22.36
CA GLN A 505 -37.39 30.22 23.38
C GLN A 505 -36.03 30.75 23.77
N ASP A 506 -35.98 31.07 25.06
CA ASP A 506 -34.87 31.53 25.86
C ASP A 506 -33.53 30.87 25.42
N ARG A 507 -32.62 31.70 24.93
CA ARG A 507 -31.24 31.32 24.58
C ARG A 507 -30.39 30.91 25.81
N SER A 508 -30.94 30.87 27.02
CA SER A 508 -30.25 30.59 28.28
C SER A 508 -30.33 29.14 28.74
N ARG A 509 -31.04 28.23 28.04
CA ARG A 509 -31.02 26.83 28.44
C ARG A 509 -29.91 26.10 27.72
N PRO A 510 -28.89 25.59 28.45
CA PRO A 510 -27.93 24.66 27.88
C PRO A 510 -28.65 23.40 27.42
N MET A 511 -28.35 22.96 26.23
CA MET A 511 -28.82 21.66 25.73
C MET A 511 -28.58 20.60 26.81
N PRO A 512 -29.53 19.67 27.06
CA PRO A 512 -29.29 18.61 28.02
C PRO A 512 -28.07 17.82 27.56
N ALA A 513 -27.10 17.68 28.47
CA ALA A 513 -25.92 16.86 28.26
C ALA A 513 -26.37 15.45 27.88
N ILE A 514 -26.07 15.04 26.67
CA ILE A 514 -26.22 13.64 26.26
C ILE A 514 -25.29 12.85 27.18
N SER A 515 -25.87 12.09 28.08
CA SER A 515 -25.12 11.19 28.95
C SER A 515 -24.25 10.30 28.06
N ARG A 516 -22.94 10.46 28.14
CA ARG A 516 -21.97 9.56 27.57
C ARG A 516 -22.10 8.21 28.28
N THR A 517 -22.88 7.30 27.73
CA THR A 517 -22.62 5.89 27.96
C THR A 517 -21.35 5.56 27.21
N THR A 518 -20.29 5.41 27.97
CA THR A 518 -18.99 4.96 27.53
C THR A 518 -19.10 3.57 26.91
N ARG A 519 -19.25 3.51 25.58
CA ARG A 519 -18.68 2.45 24.80
C ARG A 519 -17.45 3.05 24.12
N SER A 520 -16.29 2.63 24.58
CA SER A 520 -14.99 2.98 24.03
C SER A 520 -14.86 2.38 22.62
N GLY A 521 -15.35 3.12 21.65
CA GLY A 521 -15.01 2.98 20.25
C GLY A 521 -14.33 4.29 19.87
N SER A 522 -13.04 4.27 19.61
CA SER A 522 -12.28 5.42 19.14
C SER A 522 -12.83 5.88 17.80
N ILE A 523 -13.71 6.87 17.81
CA ILE A 523 -14.09 7.60 16.61
C ILE A 523 -12.92 8.53 16.29
N SER A 524 -12.15 8.17 15.26
CA SER A 524 -11.21 9.10 14.65
C SER A 524 -12.04 10.27 14.09
N THR A 525 -11.84 11.46 14.64
CA THR A 525 -12.32 12.71 14.05
C THR A 525 -11.51 13.03 12.80
N GLY A 526 -11.72 12.22 11.75
CA GLY A 526 -11.43 12.65 10.39
C GLY A 526 -12.53 13.62 10.00
N THR A 527 -12.24 14.90 9.94
CA THR A 527 -13.10 15.89 9.31
C THR A 527 -13.29 15.46 7.85
N ALA A 528 -14.42 14.81 7.59
CA ALA A 528 -14.84 14.56 6.22
C ALA A 528 -15.10 15.93 5.57
N ARG A 529 -14.15 16.35 4.72
CA ARG A 529 -14.30 17.58 3.93
C ARG A 529 -15.28 17.29 2.82
N TRP A 530 -16.54 17.68 3.01
CA TRP A 530 -17.54 17.67 1.96
C TRP A 530 -17.47 18.99 1.19
N ILE A 531 -17.18 18.91 -0.12
CA ILE A 531 -17.35 20.06 -1.02
C ILE A 531 -18.76 20.00 -1.58
N SER A 532 -19.62 20.93 -1.17
CA SER A 532 -20.91 21.15 -1.78
C SER A 532 -20.73 21.91 -3.10
N TRP A 533 -21.22 21.34 -4.19
CA TRP A 533 -21.23 22.00 -5.50
C TRP A 533 -22.53 22.76 -5.70
N ILE A 534 -22.38 24.01 -6.14
CA ILE A 534 -23.49 24.88 -6.49
C ILE A 534 -23.57 24.98 -8.00
N LYS A 535 -24.73 24.69 -8.54
CA LYS A 535 -25.06 24.91 -9.94
C LYS A 535 -25.50 26.36 -10.15
N GLY A 536 -24.61 27.23 -10.63
CA GLY A 536 -24.97 28.47 -11.28
C GLY A 536 -25.33 28.20 -12.75
N ARG A 537 -26.60 28.23 -13.09
CA ARG A 537 -27.06 28.12 -14.49
C ARG A 537 -26.79 29.39 -15.24
N ALA A 538 -25.91 29.33 -16.25
CA ALA A 538 -25.84 30.36 -17.27
C ALA A 538 -27.11 30.30 -18.12
N THR A 539 -28.00 31.29 -18.00
CA THR A 539 -29.10 31.51 -18.92
C THR A 539 -28.52 31.93 -20.28
N ARG A 540 -28.58 31.03 -21.25
CA ARG A 540 -28.48 31.44 -22.66
C ARG A 540 -29.73 32.23 -23.02
N THR A 541 -29.63 33.56 -23.04
CA THR A 541 -30.58 34.41 -23.73
C THR A 541 -30.27 34.29 -25.22
N THR A 542 -31.06 33.50 -25.93
CA THR A 542 -31.10 33.53 -27.40
C THR A 542 -31.87 34.75 -27.83
N THR A 543 -31.18 35.83 -28.07
CA THR A 543 -31.71 36.94 -28.90
C THR A 543 -31.45 36.56 -30.35
N SER A 544 -32.53 36.20 -31.03
CA SER A 544 -32.55 36.10 -32.49
C SER A 544 -32.46 37.49 -33.07
N THR A 545 -31.34 37.82 -33.71
CA THR A 545 -31.30 38.91 -34.69
C THR A 545 -30.84 38.36 -36.03
N ARG A 546 -31.77 38.42 -36.95
CA ARG A 546 -31.62 38.20 -38.39
C ARG A 546 -30.72 39.29 -39.00
N SER A 547 -29.95 38.87 -39.98
CA SER A 547 -29.56 39.54 -41.22
C SER A 547 -28.13 40.03 -41.32
N ARG A 548 -27.55 39.59 -42.27
CA ARG A 548 -27.14 39.99 -43.62
C ARG A 548 -25.68 39.63 -43.91
N THR A 549 -25.58 38.87 -44.93
CA THR A 549 -24.43 38.60 -45.79
C THR A 549 -23.57 39.83 -46.08
N SER A 550 -22.25 39.69 -45.98
CA SER A 550 -21.31 40.20 -46.98
C SER A 550 -20.02 39.36 -46.96
N ARG A 551 -19.70 38.85 -48.14
CA ARG A 551 -18.40 38.24 -48.49
C ARG A 551 -17.34 39.33 -48.48
N THR A 552 -16.16 39.02 -47.98
CA THR A 552 -14.91 39.45 -48.66
C THR A 552 -13.75 38.57 -48.22
N SER A 553 -13.02 38.23 -49.23
CA SER A 553 -11.83 37.43 -49.45
C SER A 553 -10.61 37.71 -48.57
N ALA A 554 -9.89 36.62 -48.31
CA ALA A 554 -8.43 36.40 -48.41
C ALA A 554 -7.46 37.49 -47.95
N THR A 555 -6.55 37.14 -47.07
CA THR A 555 -5.13 37.10 -47.43
C THR A 555 -4.31 36.40 -46.30
N ALA A 556 -3.50 35.45 -46.71
CA ALA A 556 -2.46 34.83 -45.91
C ALA A 556 -1.30 35.82 -45.76
N THR A 557 -0.73 35.91 -44.59
CA THR A 557 0.61 36.47 -44.44
C THR A 557 1.42 35.64 -43.43
N SER A 558 2.41 35.01 -43.96
CA SER A 558 3.54 34.37 -43.29
C SER A 558 4.32 35.39 -42.48
N PHE A 559 4.74 35.05 -41.27
CA PHE A 559 5.82 35.79 -40.63
C PHE A 559 6.95 34.85 -40.18
N ASN A 560 8.11 35.29 -40.59
CA ASN A 560 9.42 34.68 -40.65
C ASN A 560 10.11 34.63 -39.29
N ARG A 561 10.98 33.66 -39.17
CA ARG A 561 12.04 33.55 -38.14
C ARG A 561 12.96 34.76 -38.15
N SER A 562 13.31 35.27 -37.00
CA SER A 562 14.59 35.94 -36.81
C SER A 562 15.29 35.48 -35.53
N ARG A 563 16.50 34.99 -35.77
CA ARG A 563 17.53 34.71 -34.77
C ARG A 563 18.05 36.00 -34.19
N ALA A 564 18.28 36.05 -32.89
CA ALA A 564 19.17 37.04 -32.29
C ALA A 564 20.22 36.32 -31.43
N THR A 565 21.44 36.55 -31.78
CA THR A 565 22.70 36.07 -31.20
C THR A 565 23.09 36.86 -29.97
N SER A 566 23.72 36.17 -29.04
CA SER A 566 24.39 36.73 -27.85
C SER A 566 25.68 37.48 -28.21
N PRO A 567 26.23 38.29 -27.30
CA PRO A 567 27.65 38.16 -27.03
C PRO A 567 28.02 38.11 -25.53
N PHE A 568 28.79 37.11 -25.17
CA PHE A 568 29.56 37.06 -23.94
C PHE A 568 30.89 37.79 -24.08
N HIS A 569 31.20 38.68 -23.15
CA HIS A 569 32.53 39.20 -22.93
C HIS A 569 33.18 38.50 -21.73
N ARG A 570 34.37 37.92 -21.97
CA ARG A 570 35.37 37.58 -20.96
C ARG A 570 36.41 38.70 -20.86
N PRO A 571 36.98 38.97 -19.69
CA PRO A 571 38.32 39.55 -19.61
C PRO A 571 39.39 38.51 -19.18
N ARG A 572 40.46 38.52 -19.95
CA ARG A 572 41.75 37.89 -19.63
C ARG A 572 42.48 38.75 -18.60
N ALA A 573 43.10 38.13 -17.60
CA ALA A 573 44.19 38.75 -16.84
C ALA A 573 45.49 37.93 -16.96
N ARG A 574 46.58 38.68 -17.08
CA ARG A 574 47.92 38.31 -17.44
C ARG A 574 48.65 37.63 -16.27
N ARG A 575 49.67 36.85 -16.68
CA ARG A 575 50.79 36.31 -15.91
C ARG A 575 51.66 37.42 -15.38
N GLU A 576 52.21 37.20 -14.17
CA GLU A 576 53.62 37.54 -13.87
C GLU A 576 54.17 36.50 -12.89
N ALA A 577 55.35 36.01 -13.25
CA ALA A 577 56.17 35.11 -12.49
C ALA A 577 57.10 35.91 -11.54
N ASN A 578 57.31 35.37 -10.36
CA ASN A 578 58.68 35.47 -9.78
C ASN A 578 58.94 34.37 -8.74
N SER A 579 60.11 33.84 -8.87
CA SER A 579 60.82 32.82 -8.13
C SER A 579 61.15 33.20 -6.70
N LEU A 580 61.21 32.24 -5.80
CA LEU A 580 62.30 31.94 -4.87
C LEU A 580 61.88 30.95 -3.79
N GLY A 581 62.43 29.91 -3.73
CA GLY A 581 63.01 28.87 -3.00
C GLY A 581 62.81 28.83 -1.48
N THR A 582 62.54 27.66 -0.99
CA THR A 582 63.30 26.92 0.02
C THR A 582 62.44 25.83 0.66
N ARG A 583 63.02 24.69 0.78
CA ARG A 583 62.74 23.49 1.59
C ARG A 583 61.85 23.67 2.80
N ALA A 584 60.88 22.74 2.99
CA ALA A 584 60.85 21.81 4.13
C ALA A 584 59.58 20.97 4.19
N SER A 585 59.78 19.69 4.44
CA SER A 585 58.99 18.73 5.21
C SER A 585 57.48 18.54 4.93
N ARG A 586 57.16 17.35 4.44
CA ARG A 586 55.81 16.74 4.46
C ARG A 586 55.31 16.57 5.89
N PRO A 587 53.99 16.74 6.12
CA PRO A 587 53.26 15.85 7.00
C PRO A 587 52.24 15.04 6.24
N ARG A 588 52.22 13.74 6.53
CA ARG A 588 51.19 12.78 6.14
C ARG A 588 49.87 13.17 6.84
N SER A 589 48.82 13.49 6.10
CA SER A 589 47.48 13.58 6.62
C SER A 589 46.86 12.19 6.68
N ARG A 590 46.64 11.70 7.90
CA ARG A 590 45.84 10.51 8.20
C ARG A 590 44.36 10.83 8.02
N CYS A 591 43.64 10.00 7.27
CA CYS A 591 42.17 9.90 7.34
C CYS A 591 41.74 9.39 8.72
N PRO A 592 40.67 9.89 9.32
CA PRO A 592 40.14 9.30 10.53
C PRO A 592 39.34 8.04 10.21
N SER A 593 39.75 6.95 10.82
CA SER A 593 39.08 5.66 10.87
C SER A 593 37.83 5.73 11.74
N ILE A 594 36.77 5.21 11.21
CA ILE A 594 35.47 5.09 11.86
C ILE A 594 35.45 3.81 12.72
N TRP A 595 35.23 4.00 14.02
CA TRP A 595 34.73 3.12 15.08
C TRP A 595 35.22 1.67 15.20
N PRO A 596 35.82 1.27 16.32
CA PRO A 596 36.04 -0.12 16.68
C PRO A 596 34.94 -0.63 17.61
N PHE A 597 34.39 -1.80 17.28
CA PHE A 597 33.65 -2.66 18.23
C PHE A 597 34.57 -3.20 19.31
N PRO A 598 34.16 -3.32 20.58
CA PRO A 598 34.99 -3.90 21.62
C PRO A 598 35.04 -5.43 21.47
N ARG A 599 36.22 -5.96 21.29
CA ARG A 599 36.54 -7.39 21.45
C ARG A 599 36.40 -7.77 22.92
N ARG A 600 35.55 -8.74 23.24
CA ARG A 600 35.58 -9.43 24.54
C ARG A 600 36.76 -10.38 24.55
N GLN A 601 37.68 -10.15 25.46
CA GLN A 601 38.71 -11.11 25.84
C GLN A 601 38.09 -12.22 26.73
N ASN A 602 38.23 -13.46 26.29
CA ASN A 602 37.98 -14.65 27.14
C ASN A 602 39.15 -14.84 28.07
N THR A 603 38.91 -14.69 29.36
CA THR A 603 39.78 -15.28 30.40
C THR A 603 38.98 -16.36 31.10
N VAL A 604 39.44 -17.58 30.89
CA VAL A 604 39.05 -18.80 31.64
C VAL A 604 39.56 -18.66 33.06
N ARG A 605 38.68 -18.74 34.07
CA ARG A 605 39.03 -19.25 35.43
C ARG A 605 37.89 -20.07 36.01
N SER A 606 38.31 -21.21 36.45
CA SER A 606 37.63 -22.32 37.10
C SER A 606 36.97 -21.97 38.42
N GLY A 607 35.80 -22.59 38.65
CA GLY A 607 35.43 -23.23 39.94
C GLY A 607 34.73 -22.35 40.95
N GLN A 608 33.48 -22.55 41.18
CA GLN A 608 32.95 -23.04 42.45
C GLN A 608 31.40 -23.01 42.47
N THR A 609 30.88 -24.09 42.94
CA THR A 609 29.49 -24.41 43.30
C THR A 609 28.90 -23.46 44.31
N ALA A 610 27.66 -22.98 44.08
CA ALA A 610 26.74 -22.63 45.15
C ALA A 610 25.27 -22.85 44.74
N ARG A 611 24.59 -23.49 45.64
CA ARG A 611 23.22 -24.02 45.60
C ARG A 611 22.15 -22.91 45.66
N SER A 612 21.05 -23.22 44.99
CA SER A 612 19.64 -23.11 45.39
C SER A 612 19.17 -21.92 46.21
N CYS A 613 18.14 -21.23 45.70
CA CYS A 613 16.96 -20.87 46.48
C CYS A 613 15.78 -20.57 45.56
N PHE A 614 14.82 -21.49 45.50
CA PHE A 614 13.42 -21.22 45.19
C PHE A 614 12.68 -20.87 46.49
N PRO A 615 11.59 -20.14 46.46
CA PRO A 615 10.43 -20.52 47.24
C PRO A 615 9.21 -20.79 46.38
N SER A 616 8.66 -21.93 46.65
CA SER A 616 7.38 -22.49 46.23
C SER A 616 6.22 -21.84 47.00
N SER A 617 5.05 -22.06 46.41
CA SER A 617 3.71 -22.14 46.95
C SER A 617 2.79 -20.92 46.92
N PHE A 618 1.73 -21.09 46.14
CA PHE A 618 0.38 -20.88 46.69
C PHE A 618 -0.62 -21.87 46.03
N SER A 619 -1.37 -22.50 46.90
CA SER A 619 -2.24 -23.64 46.74
C SER A 619 -3.59 -23.34 46.11
N SER A 620 -4.11 -24.35 45.44
CA SER A 620 -5.45 -24.62 44.99
C SER A 620 -6.54 -24.40 46.06
N ARG A 621 -7.68 -23.90 45.67
CA ARG A 621 -8.99 -24.32 46.22
C ARG A 621 -10.05 -24.39 45.13
N SER A 622 -10.56 -25.60 44.98
CA SER A 622 -11.76 -25.98 44.25
C SER A 622 -13.02 -25.55 45.00
N THR A 623 -14.05 -25.11 44.28
CA THR A 623 -15.45 -25.34 44.69
C THR A 623 -16.31 -25.67 43.49
N ARG A 624 -17.08 -26.73 43.69
CA ARG A 624 -18.06 -27.38 42.81
C ARG A 624 -19.37 -26.59 42.71
N GLY A 625 -20.07 -26.89 41.59
CA GLY A 625 -21.53 -26.95 41.49
C GLY A 625 -22.10 -25.82 40.64
N THR A 626 -22.93 -26.01 39.68
CA THR A 626 -24.05 -26.94 39.40
C THR A 626 -24.53 -26.71 37.96
N THR A 627 -24.98 -27.76 37.36
CA THR A 627 -25.73 -27.93 36.12
C THR A 627 -26.88 -26.94 35.87
N ARG A 628 -27.08 -26.51 34.57
CA ARG A 628 -28.35 -26.56 33.85
C ARG A 628 -28.24 -26.21 32.37
N GLU A 629 -28.60 -27.19 31.55
CA GLU A 629 -29.47 -27.24 30.35
C GLU A 629 -29.38 -26.14 29.27
N SER A 630 -28.87 -26.57 28.14
CA SER A 630 -29.42 -26.58 26.77
C SER A 630 -30.45 -25.53 26.34
N ARG A 631 -30.12 -24.76 25.34
CA ARG A 631 -30.99 -24.43 24.18
C ARG A 631 -30.15 -24.02 22.98
N SER A 632 -30.33 -24.76 21.90
CA SER A 632 -29.75 -24.54 20.57
C SER A 632 -30.44 -23.35 19.86
N PRO A 633 -29.73 -22.59 19.01
CA PRO A 633 -30.38 -21.72 18.03
C PRO A 633 -30.46 -22.40 16.66
N SER A 634 -31.62 -22.22 16.07
CA SER A 634 -32.12 -22.64 14.78
C SER A 634 -31.22 -22.18 13.60
N THR A 635 -30.95 -23.14 12.73
CA THR A 635 -30.38 -23.02 11.39
C THR A 635 -31.31 -22.22 10.45
N TRP A 636 -30.77 -21.16 9.82
CA TRP A 636 -31.34 -20.59 8.60
C TRP A 636 -30.64 -21.19 7.38
N ARG A 637 -31.38 -21.97 6.59
CA ARG A 637 -30.99 -22.43 5.26
C ARG A 637 -31.43 -21.39 4.23
N ILE A 638 -30.49 -20.85 3.47
CA ILE A 638 -30.74 -20.13 2.23
C ILE A 638 -30.58 -21.13 1.08
N LYS A 639 -31.69 -21.36 0.35
CA LYS A 639 -31.69 -22.13 -0.91
C LYS A 639 -31.23 -21.21 -2.04
N HIS A 640 -30.14 -21.56 -2.69
CA HIS A 640 -29.81 -21.04 -4.01
C HIS A 640 -30.37 -21.93 -5.09
N GLY A 641 -31.21 -21.38 -5.96
CA GLY A 641 -31.56 -21.97 -7.24
C GLY A 641 -31.05 -21.05 -8.36
N ILE A 642 -30.04 -21.48 -9.08
CA ILE A 642 -29.69 -20.92 -10.40
C ILE A 642 -29.52 -22.10 -11.33
N THR A 643 -30.45 -22.23 -12.23
CA THR A 643 -30.41 -23.14 -13.38
C THR A 643 -29.69 -22.42 -14.53
N SER A 644 -28.56 -22.96 -14.97
CA SER A 644 -27.88 -22.57 -16.19
C SER A 644 -28.29 -23.51 -17.32
N SER A 645 -28.86 -22.95 -18.39
CA SER A 645 -28.99 -23.64 -19.68
C SER A 645 -27.91 -23.15 -20.63
N LEU A 646 -26.96 -24.03 -20.97
CA LEU A 646 -26.01 -23.85 -22.05
C LEU A 646 -26.57 -24.53 -23.31
N ALA A 647 -26.79 -23.73 -24.33
CA ALA A 647 -27.01 -24.24 -25.69
C ALA A 647 -25.71 -24.11 -26.47
N SER A 648 -25.21 -25.24 -26.95
CA SER A 648 -24.08 -25.38 -27.86
C SER A 648 -24.53 -25.17 -29.30
N SER A 649 -23.80 -24.35 -30.06
CA SER A 649 -23.79 -24.43 -31.52
C SER A 649 -22.38 -24.16 -32.06
N ARG A 650 -21.81 -25.18 -32.72
CA ARG A 650 -20.61 -25.06 -33.56
C ARG A 650 -21.05 -24.59 -34.96
N PRO A 651 -20.24 -23.82 -35.66
CA PRO A 651 -20.34 -23.68 -37.11
C PRO A 651 -19.24 -24.42 -37.82
N GLY A 652 -19.62 -24.95 -38.95
CA GLY A 652 -18.79 -25.68 -39.87
C GLY A 652 -17.93 -24.78 -40.76
N SER A 653 -16.96 -25.45 -41.34
CA SER A 653 -15.96 -25.00 -42.29
C SER A 653 -16.51 -24.50 -43.64
N SER A 654 -15.88 -23.47 -44.23
CA SER A 654 -15.60 -23.43 -45.66
C SER A 654 -14.46 -22.48 -46.03
N ARG A 655 -13.67 -22.97 -46.95
CA ARG A 655 -12.48 -22.43 -47.60
C ARG A 655 -12.75 -21.25 -48.54
N ALA A 656 -11.63 -20.57 -48.84
CA ALA A 656 -11.18 -19.94 -50.10
C ALA A 656 -11.48 -18.43 -50.24
N LYS A 657 -10.53 -17.60 -50.32
CA LYS A 657 -9.43 -17.28 -51.24
C LYS A 657 -8.50 -16.25 -50.55
#